data_4aea4ecee934f866d1e83287f7eff80f
#
_entry.id   4aea4ecee934f866d1e83287f7eff80f
#
_cell.length_a   1.000
_cell.length_b   1.000
_cell.length_c   1.000
_cell.angle_alpha   90.00
_cell.angle_beta   90.00
_cell.angle_gamma   90.00
#
_symmetry.space_group_name_H-M   'P 1'
#
loop_
_entity.id
_entity.type
_entity.pdbx_description
1 polymer ?
#
loop_
_entity_poly.entity_id
_entity_poly.type
_entity_poly.pdbx_seq_one_letter_code
_entity_poly.pdbx_strand_id
1 'polypeptide(L)'
;MTDYQPVLSTVEQLCLLGDKQLRQHVRFLGHILGEVINERAGREVFDTVERLRQGFINLRKDDNAALRTELLSFLNTLDETTLKEVIRAFSLYFSLLNTAEEAFNYHNRMIQLRNGGNLWAGSYLDTLTHLKQEGVTLTQLQQMLGSLVYMPVFTAHPTESKRRTLMEILRRIFLLDEQLTNEPLTPFDEERTRREIKKQVKLLWSSDEVRAIKPTVRDEIKNGLYYFNVSLFDAVPRTYRNMENAIRRVYREDIEAGQDFIVPGFVKFGSWIGGDRDGNPFVTAETTEMAIMLQKRTVIRRYFEDVTKLSYILTQSQPLCAISDAMTADLERSEQTYAAAFSAKPDRFLNEPYRRKLYTMRYRLQENLRLLQGYFRDGVMAEDSGAAYVNEAELLNDLNLIYNSLVANGDKDIAGAELSDLIRLVETFGFYLYHLDIRQESTRHSETIAEVLKATDLHHDYHQLSEQDRQQLLTGLLSQADLPALPQLAGDNQEVLNVFRLMTRLQREVSPQAFGSYVISMTHQASHILEVLVLGRLAGLCGYDESGDVFSHIRVSPLFETIEDLSHIEPVMSALLENDLYRRLLTASGNLQEVMLGYSDSCKDGGILASGWNLFQAQQKISRLTEQHGVDCRMFHGRGGTIGRGGGPTHDAILSQPAGTVKGQIKFTEQGEVLSFKYGNIETAAYELGMGISGLLKASRSLVSDTRQVEPAYLDIMHQLTKTGEASYRKLTEDTAGFLDYFYEVCPVTEIGMMNIGSRPSHRKAGDRSKSSVRAIGWVFSWAQSRHTLPAWYGIGTALESWHQNDEDKLAILRQMVKQWPFFRALLSNTQMALTKADMKIARRYAALCQDAFQGQQMFELIAEEYHKTLDQVLNVVEADKLMAETPELHMSLRRREPYLDPINYIQIMLLQRYRDTSVDEAERERWRDPLLRTISAISAGMRNTG
;
A
#
# COMPACT_ATOMS: atom_id res chain seq x y z
N MET A 1 -5.27 33.71 46.89
CA MET A 1 -5.70 32.79 45.86
C MET A 1 -4.73 32.99 44.70
N THR A 2 -3.68 32.21 44.66
CA THR A 2 -2.67 32.24 43.62
C THR A 2 -3.08 31.26 42.56
N ASP A 3 -3.28 31.75 41.34
CA ASP A 3 -3.60 30.97 40.15
C ASP A 3 -2.51 29.89 39.91
N TYR A 4 -2.88 28.67 40.19
CA TYR A 4 -2.07 27.50 39.84
C TYR A 4 -2.28 27.21 38.32
N GLN A 5 -1.45 27.79 37.46
CA GLN A 5 -1.36 27.29 36.09
C GLN A 5 -0.57 25.96 36.12
N PRO A 6 -1.12 24.84 35.64
CA PRO A 6 -0.38 23.61 35.59
C PRO A 6 0.80 23.79 34.62
N VAL A 7 1.99 23.48 35.10
CA VAL A 7 3.20 23.43 34.27
C VAL A 7 3.02 22.27 33.28
N LEU A 8 2.75 22.62 32.03
CA LEU A 8 2.67 21.65 30.94
C LEU A 8 3.97 20.82 30.89
N SER A 9 3.85 19.53 30.65
CA SER A 9 5.02 18.67 30.44
C SER A 9 5.88 19.16 29.26
N THR A 10 7.15 18.86 29.25
CA THR A 10 8.07 19.26 28.17
C THR A 10 7.57 18.77 26.80
N VAL A 11 6.90 17.61 26.75
CA VAL A 11 6.29 17.04 25.55
C VAL A 11 5.10 17.87 25.08
N GLU A 12 4.22 18.31 25.99
CA GLU A 12 3.09 19.17 25.67
C GLU A 12 3.53 20.56 25.18
N GLN A 13 4.61 21.09 25.75
CA GLN A 13 5.19 22.37 25.31
C GLN A 13 5.81 22.24 23.91
N LEU A 14 6.48 21.15 23.58
CA LEU A 14 7.01 20.88 22.24
C LEU A 14 5.88 20.66 21.22
N CYS A 15 4.83 19.95 21.58
CA CYS A 15 3.63 19.79 20.75
C CYS A 15 2.94 21.14 20.47
N LEU A 16 2.83 22.01 21.45
CA LEU A 16 2.23 23.34 21.27
C LEU A 16 3.06 24.26 20.38
N LEU A 17 4.39 24.18 20.47
CA LEU A 17 5.32 24.92 19.59
C LEU A 17 5.22 24.42 18.16
N GLY A 18 5.20 23.10 17.97
CA GLY A 18 4.99 22.47 16.66
C GLY A 18 3.63 22.83 16.07
N ASP A 19 2.58 22.87 16.88
CA ASP A 19 1.24 23.30 16.47
C ASP A 19 1.22 24.74 15.91
N LYS A 20 1.92 25.66 16.58
CA LYS A 20 2.02 27.05 16.15
C LYS A 20 2.72 27.18 14.79
N GLN A 21 3.81 26.44 14.59
CA GLN A 21 4.55 26.46 13.32
C GLN A 21 3.74 25.86 12.17
N LEU A 22 3.11 24.68 12.38
CA LEU A 22 2.24 24.09 11.37
C LEU A 22 1.08 25.02 11.01
N ARG A 23 0.47 25.71 11.98
CA ARG A 23 -0.57 26.71 11.70
C ARG A 23 -0.06 27.87 10.83
N GLN A 24 1.20 28.27 10.97
CA GLN A 24 1.79 29.31 10.12
C GLN A 24 1.91 28.84 8.66
N HIS A 25 2.41 27.62 8.42
CA HIS A 25 2.47 27.03 7.08
C HIS A 25 1.09 26.89 6.43
N VAL A 26 0.14 26.33 7.16
CA VAL A 26 -1.25 26.20 6.67
C VAL A 26 -1.88 27.54 6.36
N ARG A 27 -1.67 28.57 7.20
CA ARG A 27 -2.17 29.93 6.94
C ARG A 27 -1.53 30.55 5.72
N PHE A 28 -0.23 30.33 5.53
CA PHE A 28 0.50 30.83 4.37
C PHE A 28 -0.06 30.26 3.06
N LEU A 29 -0.18 28.92 2.94
CA LEU A 29 -0.76 28.29 1.75
C LEU A 29 -2.25 28.63 1.58
N GLY A 30 -3.01 28.71 2.68
CA GLY A 30 -4.41 29.11 2.65
C GLY A 30 -4.59 30.57 2.18
N HIS A 31 -3.69 31.47 2.56
CA HIS A 31 -3.71 32.87 2.09
C HIS A 31 -3.44 32.95 0.59
N ILE A 32 -2.43 32.24 0.11
CA ILE A 32 -2.13 32.16 -1.33
C ILE A 32 -3.33 31.59 -2.10
N LEU A 33 -3.97 30.54 -1.59
CA LEU A 33 -5.18 29.98 -2.21
C LEU A 33 -6.30 31.03 -2.26
N GLY A 34 -6.54 31.75 -1.17
CA GLY A 34 -7.55 32.83 -1.12
C GLY A 34 -7.30 33.95 -2.15
N GLU A 35 -6.04 34.38 -2.31
CA GLU A 35 -5.65 35.33 -3.38
C GLU A 35 -5.95 34.77 -4.78
N VAL A 36 -5.63 33.49 -5.01
CA VAL A 36 -5.85 32.81 -6.31
C VAL A 36 -7.35 32.68 -6.59
N ILE A 37 -8.18 32.32 -5.60
CA ILE A 37 -9.64 32.29 -5.74
C ILE A 37 -10.17 33.67 -6.15
N ASN A 38 -9.77 34.72 -5.44
CA ASN A 38 -10.21 36.07 -5.74
C ASN A 38 -9.79 36.53 -7.15
N GLU A 39 -8.57 36.18 -7.59
CA GLU A 39 -8.06 36.52 -8.91
C GLU A 39 -8.71 35.71 -10.06
N ARG A 40 -9.10 34.46 -9.83
CA ARG A 40 -9.53 33.55 -10.89
C ARG A 40 -11.03 33.29 -10.94
N ALA A 41 -11.68 33.17 -9.77
CA ALA A 41 -13.11 32.94 -9.65
C ALA A 41 -13.91 34.20 -9.25
N GLY A 42 -13.22 35.27 -8.85
CA GLY A 42 -13.83 36.54 -8.50
C GLY A 42 -14.16 36.69 -7.02
N ARG A 43 -14.51 37.93 -6.66
CA ARG A 43 -14.77 38.33 -5.27
C ARG A 43 -15.96 37.59 -4.66
N GLU A 44 -17.00 37.37 -5.43
CA GLU A 44 -18.24 36.71 -4.95
C GLU A 44 -17.98 35.28 -4.48
N VAL A 45 -17.23 34.49 -5.25
CA VAL A 45 -16.85 33.12 -4.86
C VAL A 45 -15.95 33.15 -3.62
N PHE A 46 -14.98 34.06 -3.56
CA PHE A 46 -14.12 34.22 -2.39
C PHE A 46 -14.94 34.54 -1.12
N ASP A 47 -15.85 35.51 -1.19
CA ASP A 47 -16.69 35.90 -0.05
C ASP A 47 -17.65 34.76 0.36
N THR A 48 -18.15 33.98 -0.60
CA THR A 48 -18.94 32.76 -0.35
C THR A 48 -18.15 31.69 0.41
N VAL A 49 -16.93 31.38 -0.05
CA VAL A 49 -16.04 30.43 0.62
C VAL A 49 -15.72 30.91 2.04
N GLU A 50 -15.37 32.18 2.23
CA GLU A 50 -15.08 32.75 3.56
C GLU A 50 -16.30 32.75 4.48
N ARG A 51 -17.50 33.08 3.98
CA ARG A 51 -18.74 33.00 4.74
C ARG A 51 -19.01 31.57 5.25
N LEU A 52 -18.91 30.59 4.39
CA LEU A 52 -19.08 29.19 4.77
C LEU A 52 -17.99 28.76 5.77
N ARG A 53 -16.73 29.01 5.45
CA ARG A 53 -15.60 28.67 6.34
C ARG A 53 -15.78 29.26 7.74
N GLN A 54 -16.04 30.55 7.85
CA GLN A 54 -16.19 31.21 9.15
C GLN A 54 -17.45 30.76 9.86
N GLY A 55 -18.55 30.58 9.13
CA GLY A 55 -19.83 30.11 9.67
C GLY A 55 -19.69 28.72 10.31
N PHE A 56 -19.06 27.76 9.64
CA PHE A 56 -18.86 26.42 10.18
C PHE A 56 -17.81 26.36 11.29
N ILE A 57 -16.78 27.22 11.26
CA ILE A 57 -15.88 27.39 12.41
C ILE A 57 -16.66 27.83 13.66
N ASN A 58 -17.58 28.77 13.51
CA ASN A 58 -18.40 29.26 14.60
C ASN A 58 -19.40 28.20 15.11
N LEU A 59 -20.00 27.42 14.18
CA LEU A 59 -20.88 26.29 14.54
C LEU A 59 -20.16 25.19 15.33
N ARG A 60 -18.88 24.98 15.10
CA ARG A 60 -18.08 24.02 15.88
C ARG A 60 -17.75 24.55 17.28
N LYS A 61 -17.67 25.84 17.45
CA LYS A 61 -17.44 26.46 18.77
C LYS A 61 -18.73 26.56 19.63
N ASP A 62 -19.83 26.93 18.99
CA ASP A 62 -21.12 27.07 19.60
C ASP A 62 -22.19 26.53 18.65
N ASP A 63 -22.87 25.45 19.07
CA ASP A 63 -23.85 24.72 18.25
C ASP A 63 -25.17 25.52 18.11
N ASN A 64 -25.12 26.61 17.37
CA ASN A 64 -26.21 27.55 17.15
C ASN A 64 -27.13 27.09 16.00
N ALA A 65 -28.34 26.66 16.36
CA ALA A 65 -29.35 26.19 15.40
C ALA A 65 -29.76 27.25 14.37
N ALA A 66 -29.85 28.53 14.78
CA ALA A 66 -30.23 29.64 13.90
C ALA A 66 -29.13 29.88 12.84
N LEU A 67 -27.87 29.94 13.26
CA LEU A 67 -26.75 30.08 12.35
C LEU A 67 -26.67 28.90 11.37
N ARG A 68 -26.95 27.69 11.85
CA ARG A 68 -26.99 26.49 10.99
C ARG A 68 -28.06 26.62 9.92
N THR A 69 -29.28 27.04 10.31
CA THR A 69 -30.40 27.24 9.38
C THR A 69 -30.09 28.34 8.35
N GLU A 70 -29.45 29.42 8.77
CA GLU A 70 -28.99 30.48 7.87
C GLU A 70 -28.00 29.96 6.83
N LEU A 71 -26.96 29.21 7.25
CA LEU A 71 -25.97 28.68 6.34
C LEU A 71 -26.54 27.67 5.34
N LEU A 72 -27.48 26.83 5.80
CA LEU A 72 -28.17 25.87 4.91
C LEU A 72 -29.07 26.57 3.91
N SER A 73 -29.82 27.60 4.35
CA SER A 73 -30.62 28.41 3.44
C SER A 73 -29.74 29.11 2.40
N PHE A 74 -28.60 29.64 2.83
CA PHE A 74 -27.63 30.24 1.92
C PHE A 74 -27.06 29.23 0.90
N LEU A 75 -26.67 28.04 1.32
CA LEU A 75 -26.20 26.99 0.41
C LEU A 75 -27.25 26.65 -0.67
N ASN A 76 -28.54 26.64 -0.31
CA ASN A 76 -29.63 26.36 -1.23
C ASN A 76 -29.83 27.45 -2.30
N THR A 77 -29.34 28.68 -2.07
CA THR A 77 -29.41 29.78 -3.05
C THR A 77 -28.30 29.74 -4.09
N LEU A 78 -27.25 28.94 -3.88
CA LEU A 78 -26.11 28.89 -4.78
C LEU A 78 -26.45 28.15 -6.08
N ASP A 79 -26.03 28.73 -7.20
CA ASP A 79 -26.11 28.06 -8.51
C ASP A 79 -25.02 26.97 -8.68
N GLU A 80 -25.18 26.18 -9.74
CA GLU A 80 -24.27 25.07 -10.06
C GLU A 80 -22.81 25.53 -10.21
N THR A 81 -22.57 26.65 -10.88
CA THR A 81 -21.21 27.16 -11.16
C THR A 81 -20.54 27.57 -9.86
N THR A 82 -21.20 28.37 -9.05
CA THR A 82 -20.70 28.81 -7.75
C THR A 82 -20.45 27.60 -6.83
N LEU A 83 -21.36 26.61 -6.78
CA LEU A 83 -21.16 25.38 -6.00
C LEU A 83 -19.92 24.62 -6.45
N LYS A 84 -19.68 24.46 -7.75
CA LYS A 84 -18.46 23.80 -8.27
C LYS A 84 -17.19 24.51 -7.82
N GLU A 85 -17.16 25.84 -7.89
CA GLU A 85 -15.99 26.63 -7.47
C GLU A 85 -15.78 26.58 -5.95
N VAL A 86 -16.85 26.58 -5.15
CA VAL A 86 -16.79 26.42 -3.69
C VAL A 86 -16.25 25.04 -3.31
N ILE A 87 -16.79 23.96 -3.89
CA ILE A 87 -16.31 22.59 -3.66
C ILE A 87 -14.82 22.50 -4.02
N ARG A 88 -14.42 23.06 -5.15
CA ARG A 88 -13.04 23.12 -5.62
C ARG A 88 -12.13 23.84 -4.64
N ALA A 89 -12.55 24.99 -4.11
CA ALA A 89 -11.79 25.75 -3.13
C ALA A 89 -11.47 24.92 -1.88
N PHE A 90 -12.46 24.22 -1.33
CA PHE A 90 -12.27 23.34 -0.17
C PHE A 90 -11.43 22.09 -0.51
N SER A 91 -11.62 21.47 -1.68
CA SER A 91 -10.82 20.33 -2.13
C SER A 91 -9.33 20.68 -2.26
N LEU A 92 -9.03 21.82 -2.89
CA LEU A 92 -7.65 22.29 -3.02
C LEU A 92 -7.06 22.72 -1.67
N TYR A 93 -7.87 23.32 -0.79
CA TYR A 93 -7.43 23.60 0.57
C TYR A 93 -6.97 22.33 1.30
N PHE A 94 -7.72 21.22 1.22
CA PHE A 94 -7.31 19.94 1.80
C PHE A 94 -6.04 19.39 1.16
N SER A 95 -5.89 19.53 -0.15
CA SER A 95 -4.67 19.09 -0.84
C SER A 95 -3.44 19.88 -0.38
N LEU A 96 -3.55 21.19 -0.23
CA LEU A 96 -2.50 22.06 0.28
C LEU A 96 -2.22 21.81 1.77
N LEU A 97 -3.26 21.58 2.58
CA LEU A 97 -3.13 21.21 4.00
C LEU A 97 -2.35 19.89 4.15
N ASN A 98 -2.66 18.89 3.33
CA ASN A 98 -1.94 17.62 3.33
C ASN A 98 -0.45 17.83 3.00
N THR A 99 -0.14 18.66 2.00
CA THR A 99 1.23 18.99 1.61
C THR A 99 1.97 19.76 2.71
N ALA A 100 1.30 20.72 3.37
CA ALA A 100 1.88 21.46 4.50
C ALA A 100 2.20 20.55 5.70
N GLU A 101 1.31 19.62 6.04
CA GLU A 101 1.54 18.65 7.12
C GLU A 101 2.70 17.70 6.79
N GLU A 102 2.82 17.27 5.54
CA GLU A 102 3.91 16.41 5.08
C GLU A 102 5.27 17.13 5.18
N ALA A 103 5.35 18.36 4.68
CA ALA A 103 6.53 19.19 4.74
C ALA A 103 6.94 19.51 6.20
N PHE A 104 5.96 19.81 7.06
CA PHE A 104 6.18 20.06 8.47
C PHE A 104 6.71 18.82 9.21
N ASN A 105 6.16 17.65 8.96
CA ASN A 105 6.62 16.39 9.55
C ASN A 105 8.05 16.08 9.11
N TYR A 106 8.38 16.33 7.86
CA TYR A 106 9.77 16.19 7.38
C TYR A 106 10.70 17.18 8.07
N HIS A 107 10.32 18.45 8.17
CA HIS A 107 11.10 19.48 8.87
C HIS A 107 11.38 19.09 10.33
N ASN A 108 10.40 18.62 11.06
CA ASN A 108 10.57 18.17 12.45
C ASN A 108 11.59 17.01 12.55
N ARG A 109 11.53 16.04 11.63
CA ARG A 109 12.52 14.96 11.56
C ARG A 109 13.93 15.49 11.29
N MET A 110 14.07 16.48 10.40
CA MET A 110 15.36 17.12 10.12
C MET A 110 15.93 17.86 11.32
N ILE A 111 15.08 18.53 12.13
CA ILE A 111 15.49 19.14 13.39
C ILE A 111 16.01 18.09 14.37
N GLN A 112 15.29 16.96 14.55
CA GLN A 112 15.73 15.87 15.42
C GLN A 112 17.08 15.29 14.97
N LEU A 113 17.28 15.09 13.66
CA LEU A 113 18.55 14.62 13.12
C LEU A 113 19.70 15.61 13.36
N ARG A 114 19.46 16.92 13.20
CA ARG A 114 20.47 17.97 13.44
C ARG A 114 20.86 18.11 14.91
N ASN A 115 19.90 17.99 15.82
CA ASN A 115 20.13 18.10 17.25
C ASN A 115 20.84 16.88 17.84
N GLY A 116 20.88 15.77 17.13
CA GLY A 116 21.43 14.51 17.63
C GLY A 116 20.59 13.89 18.76
N GLY A 117 21.06 12.81 19.34
CA GLY A 117 20.38 12.11 20.43
C GLY A 117 19.45 11.02 19.93
N ASN A 118 18.41 10.72 20.72
CA ASN A 118 17.39 9.72 20.34
C ASN A 118 16.50 10.27 19.22
N LEU A 119 16.36 9.49 18.16
CA LEU A 119 15.44 9.77 17.06
C LEU A 119 14.01 9.34 17.45
N TRP A 120 13.09 9.49 16.51
CA TRP A 120 11.69 9.08 16.72
C TRP A 120 11.58 7.57 16.96
N ALA A 121 10.54 7.16 17.66
CA ALA A 121 10.23 5.75 17.92
C ALA A 121 10.07 4.97 16.60
N GLY A 122 10.66 3.80 16.50
CA GLY A 122 10.69 2.99 15.28
C GLY A 122 11.70 3.44 14.23
N SER A 123 12.55 4.43 14.49
CA SER A 123 13.75 4.69 13.66
C SER A 123 14.72 3.51 13.73
N TYR A 124 15.62 3.39 12.74
CA TYR A 124 16.66 2.35 12.79
C TYR A 124 17.52 2.47 14.04
N LEU A 125 17.90 3.70 14.43
CA LEU A 125 18.70 3.93 15.61
C LEU A 125 17.96 3.48 16.89
N ASP A 126 16.69 3.84 17.03
CA ASP A 126 15.85 3.43 18.14
C ASP A 126 15.70 1.91 18.20
N THR A 127 15.33 1.29 17.09
CA THR A 127 15.13 -0.16 16.99
C THR A 127 16.40 -0.95 17.28
N LEU A 128 17.54 -0.58 16.68
CA LEU A 128 18.82 -1.27 16.91
C LEU A 128 19.34 -1.07 18.34
N THR A 129 19.11 0.12 18.92
CA THR A 129 19.47 0.38 20.31
C THR A 129 18.68 -0.54 21.26
N HIS A 130 17.37 -0.68 21.06
CA HIS A 130 16.55 -1.61 21.83
C HIS A 130 16.98 -3.06 21.65
N LEU A 131 17.26 -3.51 20.42
CA LEU A 131 17.74 -4.87 20.17
C LEU A 131 19.08 -5.14 20.90
N LYS A 132 20.02 -4.19 20.87
CA LYS A 132 21.30 -4.31 21.60
C LYS A 132 21.10 -4.35 23.13
N GLN A 133 20.19 -3.51 23.65
CA GLN A 133 19.82 -3.53 25.07
C GLN A 133 19.17 -4.85 25.51
N GLU A 134 18.43 -5.49 24.62
CA GLU A 134 17.84 -6.81 24.82
C GLU A 134 18.82 -7.97 24.56
N GLY A 135 20.10 -7.67 24.34
CA GLY A 135 21.18 -8.65 24.23
C GLY A 135 21.44 -9.20 22.83
N VAL A 136 20.85 -8.62 21.78
CA VAL A 136 21.14 -9.05 20.40
C VAL A 136 22.54 -8.61 20.00
N THR A 137 23.42 -9.56 19.73
CA THR A 137 24.81 -9.32 19.29
C THR A 137 24.87 -8.95 17.81
N LEU A 138 25.99 -8.40 17.32
CA LEU A 138 26.18 -8.09 15.90
C LEU A 138 26.09 -9.37 15.03
N THR A 139 26.56 -10.51 15.50
CA THR A 139 26.44 -11.80 14.79
C THR A 139 24.98 -12.24 14.66
N GLN A 140 24.19 -12.12 15.72
CA GLN A 140 22.76 -12.41 15.68
C GLN A 140 22.00 -11.43 14.77
N LEU A 141 22.35 -10.13 14.80
CA LEU A 141 21.82 -9.15 13.88
C LEU A 141 22.13 -9.52 12.43
N GLN A 142 23.37 -9.96 12.13
CA GLN A 142 23.74 -10.42 10.80
C GLN A 142 22.88 -11.62 10.33
N GLN A 143 22.60 -12.57 11.23
CA GLN A 143 21.70 -13.69 10.95
C GLN A 143 20.28 -13.22 10.65
N MET A 144 19.76 -12.29 11.43
CA MET A 144 18.44 -11.68 11.19
C MET A 144 18.40 -11.00 9.82
N LEU A 145 19.40 -10.15 9.51
CA LEU A 145 19.49 -9.43 8.23
C LEU A 145 19.49 -10.38 7.02
N GLY A 146 20.15 -11.54 7.14
CA GLY A 146 20.19 -12.57 6.09
C GLY A 146 18.84 -13.20 5.79
N SER A 147 17.89 -13.14 6.71
CA SER A 147 16.55 -13.70 6.57
C SER A 147 15.49 -12.67 6.16
N LEU A 148 15.84 -11.37 6.09
CA LEU A 148 14.85 -10.32 5.83
C LEU A 148 14.33 -10.36 4.39
N VAL A 149 13.02 -10.21 4.26
CA VAL A 149 12.32 -9.86 3.00
C VAL A 149 11.21 -8.87 3.33
N TYR A 150 11.38 -7.63 2.90
CA TYR A 150 10.36 -6.57 3.01
C TYR A 150 9.76 -6.30 1.64
N MET A 151 8.47 -6.63 1.45
CA MET A 151 7.85 -6.65 0.12
C MET A 151 6.49 -5.94 0.09
N PRO A 152 6.47 -4.60 -0.09
CA PRO A 152 5.23 -3.89 -0.40
C PRO A 152 4.75 -4.21 -1.82
N VAL A 153 3.46 -4.48 -1.98
CA VAL A 153 2.80 -4.85 -3.24
C VAL A 153 1.84 -3.74 -3.67
N PHE A 154 2.12 -3.08 -4.77
CA PHE A 154 1.32 -1.99 -5.29
C PHE A 154 0.04 -2.49 -5.93
N THR A 155 -1.10 -1.92 -5.54
CA THR A 155 -2.39 -2.24 -6.14
C THR A 155 -3.00 -1.01 -6.81
N ALA A 156 -3.68 -1.22 -7.92
CA ALA A 156 -4.54 -0.20 -8.50
C ALA A 156 -5.76 -0.03 -7.59
N HIS A 157 -6.11 1.24 -7.29
CA HIS A 157 -7.20 1.49 -6.40
C HIS A 157 -8.30 2.31 -7.06
N PRO A 158 -9.58 1.92 -6.89
CA PRO A 158 -10.70 2.59 -7.53
C PRO A 158 -11.12 3.92 -6.87
N THR A 159 -10.41 4.41 -5.86
CA THR A 159 -10.76 5.64 -5.13
C THR A 159 -9.71 6.74 -5.21
N GLU A 160 -8.51 6.50 -5.78
CA GLU A 160 -7.51 7.56 -6.07
C GLU A 160 -7.90 8.30 -7.34
N SER A 161 -8.61 9.41 -7.19
CA SER A 161 -9.07 10.24 -8.30
C SER A 161 -8.03 11.24 -8.80
N LYS A 162 -6.94 11.47 -8.04
CA LYS A 162 -5.96 12.53 -8.38
C LYS A 162 -5.24 12.23 -9.69
N ARG A 163 -5.27 13.22 -10.57
CA ARG A 163 -4.51 13.18 -11.82
C ARG A 163 -3.02 13.35 -11.53
N ARG A 164 -2.19 12.67 -12.30
CA ARG A 164 -0.72 12.80 -12.21
C ARG A 164 -0.24 14.25 -12.23
N THR A 165 -0.86 15.11 -13.06
CA THR A 165 -0.56 16.53 -13.12
C THR A 165 -0.70 17.22 -11.76
N LEU A 166 -1.77 16.91 -11.02
CA LEU A 166 -1.98 17.47 -9.68
C LEU A 166 -0.93 16.99 -8.69
N MET A 167 -0.58 15.68 -8.72
CA MET A 167 0.47 15.13 -7.87
C MET A 167 1.82 15.81 -8.12
N GLU A 168 2.17 16.07 -9.39
CA GLU A 168 3.40 16.77 -9.76
C GLU A 168 3.41 18.23 -9.29
N ILE A 169 2.27 18.94 -9.34
CA ILE A 169 2.14 20.30 -8.83
C ILE A 169 2.28 20.32 -7.30
N LEU A 170 1.59 19.44 -6.59
CA LEU A 170 1.66 19.33 -5.13
C LEU A 170 3.07 18.97 -4.67
N ARG A 171 3.75 18.07 -5.37
CA ARG A 171 5.17 17.74 -5.11
C ARG A 171 6.08 18.96 -5.27
N ARG A 172 5.87 19.77 -6.31
CA ARG A 172 6.66 21.02 -6.46
C ARG A 172 6.38 22.01 -5.33
N ILE A 173 5.13 22.13 -4.89
CA ILE A 173 4.78 22.95 -3.72
C ILE A 173 5.50 22.43 -2.47
N PHE A 174 5.51 21.10 -2.24
CA PHE A 174 6.25 20.48 -1.14
C PHE A 174 7.74 20.87 -1.15
N LEU A 175 8.43 20.71 -2.29
CA LEU A 175 9.85 21.03 -2.41
C LEU A 175 10.14 22.53 -2.23
N LEU A 176 9.26 23.40 -2.69
CA LEU A 176 9.39 24.85 -2.50
C LEU A 176 9.14 25.26 -1.04
N ASP A 177 8.18 24.62 -0.35
CA ASP A 177 7.91 24.84 1.06
C ASP A 177 9.06 24.33 1.94
N GLU A 178 9.65 23.18 1.58
CA GLU A 178 10.87 22.66 2.18
C GLU A 178 12.04 23.65 2.05
N GLN A 179 12.24 24.22 0.87
CA GLN A 179 13.28 25.20 0.62
C GLN A 179 13.08 26.45 1.49
N LEU A 180 11.85 26.95 1.63
CA LEU A 180 11.54 28.09 2.51
C LEU A 180 11.85 27.82 3.99
N THR A 181 11.77 26.56 4.41
CA THR A 181 11.81 26.19 5.83
C THR A 181 13.19 25.73 6.27
N ASN A 182 13.93 25.02 5.42
CA ASN A 182 15.16 24.31 5.79
C ASN A 182 16.45 25.03 5.37
N GLU A 183 16.37 25.98 4.42
CA GLU A 183 17.52 26.70 3.89
C GLU A 183 17.54 28.15 4.36
N PRO A 184 18.71 28.70 4.76
CA PRO A 184 18.85 30.13 5.01
C PRO A 184 18.81 30.88 3.67
N LEU A 185 17.63 31.34 3.27
CA LEU A 185 17.42 32.06 2.04
C LEU A 185 17.74 33.56 2.19
N THR A 186 18.21 34.18 1.12
CA THR A 186 18.22 35.65 1.04
C THR A 186 16.78 36.16 0.93
N PRO A 187 16.48 37.41 1.34
CA PRO A 187 15.13 37.99 1.17
C PRO A 187 14.64 37.96 -0.28
N PHE A 188 15.55 38.08 -1.24
CA PHE A 188 15.22 37.99 -2.67
C PHE A 188 14.81 36.56 -3.08
N ASP A 189 15.57 35.56 -2.62
CA ASP A 189 15.27 34.16 -2.91
C ASP A 189 13.98 33.70 -2.20
N GLU A 190 13.75 34.15 -0.97
CA GLU A 190 12.50 33.91 -0.26
C GLU A 190 11.30 34.45 -1.05
N GLU A 191 11.35 35.71 -1.49
CA GLU A 191 10.29 36.34 -2.29
C GLU A 191 10.10 35.62 -3.64
N ARG A 192 11.19 35.19 -4.28
CA ARG A 192 11.14 34.37 -5.50
C ARG A 192 10.42 33.05 -5.27
N THR A 193 10.78 32.34 -4.21
CA THR A 193 10.17 31.04 -3.86
C THR A 193 8.69 31.20 -3.52
N ARG A 194 8.29 32.24 -2.77
CA ARG A 194 6.90 32.57 -2.49
C ARG A 194 6.08 32.82 -3.77
N ARG A 195 6.64 33.56 -4.71
CA ARG A 195 6.01 33.77 -6.02
C ARG A 195 5.88 32.49 -6.84
N GLU A 196 6.86 31.61 -6.77
CA GLU A 196 6.79 30.33 -7.46
C GLU A 196 5.72 29.43 -6.84
N ILE A 197 5.58 29.38 -5.50
CA ILE A 197 4.47 28.67 -4.84
C ILE A 197 3.11 29.22 -5.32
N LYS A 198 2.93 30.54 -5.36
CA LYS A 198 1.69 31.16 -5.85
C LYS A 198 1.39 30.76 -7.30
N LYS A 199 2.41 30.67 -8.14
CA LYS A 199 2.28 30.18 -9.52
C LYS A 199 1.83 28.72 -9.57
N GLN A 200 2.41 27.85 -8.74
CA GLN A 200 1.97 26.45 -8.65
C GLN A 200 0.52 26.35 -8.16
N VAL A 201 0.09 27.14 -7.18
CA VAL A 201 -1.30 27.17 -6.71
C VAL A 201 -2.25 27.66 -7.82
N LYS A 202 -1.85 28.64 -8.64
CA LYS A 202 -2.62 29.06 -9.84
C LYS A 202 -2.77 27.94 -10.86
N LEU A 203 -1.71 27.16 -11.11
CA LEU A 203 -1.75 25.99 -11.98
C LEU A 203 -2.66 24.90 -11.39
N LEU A 204 -2.57 24.68 -10.08
CA LEU A 204 -3.42 23.75 -9.36
C LEU A 204 -4.91 24.13 -9.49
N TRP A 205 -5.24 25.39 -9.28
CA TRP A 205 -6.59 25.93 -9.47
C TRP A 205 -7.10 25.75 -10.91
N SER A 206 -6.23 25.92 -11.91
CA SER A 206 -6.61 25.83 -13.33
C SER A 206 -6.54 24.40 -13.91
N SER A 207 -6.20 23.41 -13.09
CA SER A 207 -6.14 22.01 -13.50
C SER A 207 -7.37 21.24 -13.02
N ASP A 208 -7.93 20.38 -13.86
CA ASP A 208 -9.10 19.59 -13.47
C ASP A 208 -8.74 18.47 -12.46
N GLU A 209 -9.52 18.35 -11.39
CA GLU A 209 -9.33 17.35 -10.35
C GLU A 209 -9.91 16.00 -10.74
N VAL A 210 -11.01 16.00 -11.45
CA VAL A 210 -11.75 14.80 -11.83
C VAL A 210 -11.33 14.39 -13.24
N ARG A 211 -11.24 13.07 -13.47
CA ARG A 211 -10.98 12.54 -14.81
C ARG A 211 -12.25 12.57 -15.65
N ALA A 212 -12.19 13.18 -16.83
CA ALA A 212 -13.30 13.20 -17.77
C ALA A 212 -13.58 11.81 -18.37
N ILE A 213 -12.57 10.95 -18.46
CA ILE A 213 -12.65 9.62 -19.06
C ILE A 213 -12.14 8.59 -18.04
N LYS A 214 -12.82 7.44 -18.02
CA LYS A 214 -12.42 6.30 -17.19
C LYS A 214 -11.00 5.83 -17.56
N PRO A 215 -10.07 5.64 -16.61
CA PRO A 215 -8.73 5.19 -16.91
C PRO A 215 -8.73 3.76 -17.45
N THR A 216 -7.83 3.50 -18.38
CA THR A 216 -7.53 2.15 -18.88
C THR A 216 -6.54 1.45 -17.94
N VAL A 217 -6.42 0.12 -18.05
CA VAL A 217 -5.39 -0.66 -17.33
C VAL A 217 -3.98 -0.13 -17.67
N ARG A 218 -3.74 0.30 -18.91
CA ARG A 218 -2.48 0.93 -19.33
C ARG A 218 -2.18 2.23 -18.57
N ASP A 219 -3.21 3.02 -18.26
CA ASP A 219 -3.04 4.26 -17.48
C ASP A 219 -2.72 3.95 -16.01
N GLU A 220 -3.34 2.91 -15.45
CA GLU A 220 -3.03 2.42 -14.11
C GLU A 220 -1.58 1.92 -14.01
N ILE A 221 -1.10 1.15 -14.99
CA ILE A 221 0.30 0.69 -15.06
C ILE A 221 1.25 1.89 -15.05
N LYS A 222 1.01 2.90 -15.90
CA LYS A 222 1.83 4.12 -15.94
C LYS A 222 1.80 4.90 -14.62
N ASN A 223 0.66 4.92 -13.94
CA ASN A 223 0.53 5.57 -12.63
C ASN A 223 1.33 4.82 -11.55
N GLY A 224 1.32 3.48 -11.55
CA GLY A 224 2.17 2.70 -10.65
C GLY A 224 3.67 2.95 -10.89
N LEU A 225 4.11 2.97 -12.14
CA LEU A 225 5.50 3.22 -12.54
C LEU A 225 5.98 4.64 -12.18
N TYR A 226 5.07 5.60 -12.02
CA TYR A 226 5.40 6.97 -11.65
C TYR A 226 6.16 7.06 -10.33
N TYR A 227 5.75 6.31 -9.31
CA TYR A 227 6.36 6.35 -7.97
C TYR A 227 7.81 5.84 -7.96
N PHE A 228 8.15 4.90 -8.83
CA PHE A 228 9.54 4.44 -8.98
C PHE A 228 10.44 5.55 -9.50
N ASN A 229 9.98 6.26 -10.54
CA ASN A 229 10.76 7.36 -11.15
C ASN A 229 10.86 8.60 -10.26
N VAL A 230 9.83 8.89 -9.45
CA VAL A 230 9.79 10.16 -8.69
C VAL A 230 10.47 10.06 -7.33
N SER A 231 10.54 8.86 -6.75
CA SER A 231 11.07 8.69 -5.40
C SER A 231 11.80 7.38 -5.14
N LEU A 232 11.23 6.21 -5.50
CA LEU A 232 11.72 4.92 -5.01
C LEU A 232 13.12 4.56 -5.49
N PHE A 233 13.51 4.92 -6.73
CA PHE A 233 14.86 4.70 -7.20
C PHE A 233 15.92 5.43 -6.37
N ASP A 234 15.58 6.56 -5.78
CA ASP A 234 16.51 7.33 -4.93
C ASP A 234 16.31 7.00 -3.44
N ALA A 235 15.07 6.65 -3.02
CA ALA A 235 14.75 6.33 -1.64
C ALA A 235 15.31 4.98 -1.18
N VAL A 236 15.36 3.97 -2.05
CA VAL A 236 15.85 2.62 -1.71
C VAL A 236 17.33 2.64 -1.30
N PRO A 237 18.28 3.16 -2.10
CA PRO A 237 19.68 3.23 -1.67
C PRO A 237 19.87 4.05 -0.39
N ARG A 238 19.12 5.17 -0.26
CA ARG A 238 19.14 6.00 0.95
C ARG A 238 18.68 5.23 2.19
N THR A 239 17.67 4.37 2.04
CA THR A 239 17.16 3.51 3.13
C THR A 239 18.22 2.53 3.61
N TYR A 240 18.96 1.90 2.71
CA TYR A 240 20.07 1.01 3.04
C TYR A 240 21.21 1.76 3.75
N ARG A 241 21.64 2.91 3.21
CA ARG A 241 22.67 3.74 3.85
C ARG A 241 22.28 4.18 5.26
N ASN A 242 21.02 4.56 5.47
CA ASN A 242 20.52 4.93 6.80
C ASN A 242 20.59 3.75 7.78
N MET A 243 20.28 2.54 7.35
CA MET A 243 20.41 1.33 8.17
C MET A 243 21.88 1.02 8.48
N GLU A 244 22.74 1.02 7.48
CA GLU A 244 24.18 0.78 7.64
C GLU A 244 24.82 1.77 8.63
N ASN A 245 24.47 3.04 8.51
CA ASN A 245 24.95 4.09 9.43
C ASN A 245 24.45 3.88 10.87
N ALA A 246 23.20 3.46 11.02
CA ALA A 246 22.64 3.15 12.34
C ALA A 246 23.32 1.92 12.96
N ILE A 247 23.60 0.86 12.20
CA ILE A 247 24.36 -0.32 12.65
C ILE A 247 25.76 0.11 13.10
N ARG A 248 26.51 0.86 12.29
CA ARG A 248 27.85 1.36 12.62
C ARG A 248 27.86 2.17 13.93
N ARG A 249 26.82 2.95 14.17
CA ARG A 249 26.71 3.77 15.39
C ARG A 249 26.38 2.94 16.61
N VAL A 250 25.42 1.99 16.51
CA VAL A 250 24.97 1.19 17.67
C VAL A 250 25.97 0.10 18.04
N TYR A 251 26.56 -0.59 17.06
CA TYR A 251 27.51 -1.69 17.23
C TYR A 251 28.96 -1.26 17.00
N ARG A 252 29.26 0.01 17.27
CA ARG A 252 30.58 0.60 17.02
C ARG A 252 31.71 -0.18 17.70
N GLU A 253 31.53 -0.57 18.95
CA GLU A 253 32.55 -1.30 19.75
C GLU A 253 32.86 -2.67 19.14
N ASP A 254 31.84 -3.38 18.67
CA ASP A 254 31.96 -4.70 18.02
C ASP A 254 32.73 -4.58 16.71
N ILE A 255 32.44 -3.52 15.93
CA ILE A 255 33.09 -3.25 14.64
C ILE A 255 34.54 -2.80 14.84
N GLU A 256 34.82 -1.96 15.84
CA GLU A 256 36.19 -1.55 16.21
C GLU A 256 37.01 -2.73 16.74
N ALA A 257 36.37 -3.75 17.34
CA ALA A 257 36.98 -5.03 17.72
C ALA A 257 37.22 -5.98 16.51
N GLY A 258 36.96 -5.55 15.29
CA GLY A 258 37.24 -6.30 14.05
C GLY A 258 36.12 -7.17 13.54
N GLN A 259 34.87 -7.01 14.03
CA GLN A 259 33.71 -7.68 13.45
C GLN A 259 33.20 -6.88 12.24
N ASP A 260 33.04 -7.56 11.11
CA ASP A 260 32.41 -6.99 9.92
C ASP A 260 30.91 -7.32 9.86
N PHE A 261 30.17 -6.51 9.12
CA PHE A 261 28.76 -6.78 8.83
C PHE A 261 28.44 -6.45 7.37
N ILE A 262 27.46 -7.17 6.82
CA ILE A 262 26.92 -6.95 5.48
C ILE A 262 25.42 -6.81 5.59
N VAL A 263 24.86 -5.75 5.00
CA VAL A 263 23.41 -5.60 4.82
C VAL A 263 23.06 -6.20 3.45
N PRO A 264 22.37 -7.33 3.39
CA PRO A 264 21.98 -7.95 2.10
C PRO A 264 20.86 -7.16 1.40
N GLY A 265 20.62 -7.47 0.14
CA GLY A 265 19.50 -6.91 -0.64
C GLY A 265 18.17 -7.59 -0.26
N PHE A 266 17.44 -7.05 0.72
CA PHE A 266 16.20 -7.64 1.24
C PHE A 266 14.93 -6.86 0.89
N VAL A 267 15.04 -5.65 0.37
CA VAL A 267 13.88 -4.87 -0.10
C VAL A 267 13.48 -5.36 -1.48
N LYS A 268 12.24 -5.80 -1.62
CA LYS A 268 11.62 -6.20 -2.87
C LYS A 268 10.31 -5.47 -3.06
N PHE A 269 9.85 -5.36 -4.29
CA PHE A 269 8.54 -4.78 -4.59
C PHE A 269 7.69 -5.78 -5.37
N GLY A 270 6.40 -5.75 -5.12
CA GLY A 270 5.39 -6.47 -5.90
C GLY A 270 4.37 -5.52 -6.50
N SER A 271 3.57 -6.01 -7.43
CA SER A 271 2.44 -5.28 -7.96
C SER A 271 1.32 -6.20 -8.43
N TRP A 272 0.08 -5.71 -8.34
CA TRP A 272 -1.10 -6.32 -8.95
C TRP A 272 -1.54 -5.58 -10.21
N ILE A 273 -0.94 -4.42 -10.50
CA ILE A 273 -1.37 -3.55 -11.59
C ILE A 273 -0.99 -4.17 -12.93
N GLY A 274 -1.99 -4.65 -13.67
CA GLY A 274 -1.83 -5.42 -14.89
C GLY A 274 -1.79 -6.95 -14.68
N GLY A 275 -1.90 -7.43 -13.43
CA GLY A 275 -1.94 -8.86 -13.06
C GLY A 275 -3.22 -9.31 -12.38
N ASP A 276 -4.00 -8.39 -11.81
CA ASP A 276 -5.24 -8.69 -11.07
C ASP A 276 -6.44 -8.79 -12.02
N ARG A 277 -6.90 -10.02 -12.25
CA ARG A 277 -8.05 -10.36 -13.10
C ARG A 277 -9.35 -10.55 -12.34
N ASP A 278 -9.28 -10.64 -11.01
CA ASP A 278 -10.46 -10.88 -10.19
C ASP A 278 -11.48 -9.74 -10.35
N GLY A 279 -12.55 -10.05 -11.10
CA GLY A 279 -13.63 -9.09 -11.40
C GLY A 279 -13.19 -7.88 -12.23
N ASN A 280 -12.10 -7.99 -13.01
CA ASN A 280 -11.65 -6.97 -13.96
C ASN A 280 -11.43 -7.59 -15.37
N PRO A 281 -12.41 -7.58 -16.25
CA PRO A 281 -12.29 -8.20 -17.57
C PRO A 281 -11.31 -7.48 -18.51
N PHE A 282 -10.83 -6.29 -18.14
CA PHE A 282 -9.89 -5.51 -18.95
C PHE A 282 -8.42 -5.89 -18.68
N VAL A 283 -8.15 -6.75 -17.69
CA VAL A 283 -6.81 -7.30 -17.44
C VAL A 283 -6.67 -8.62 -18.22
N THR A 284 -6.16 -8.52 -19.42
CA THR A 284 -5.93 -9.64 -20.35
C THR A 284 -4.45 -10.07 -20.35
N ALA A 285 -4.12 -11.20 -21.00
CA ALA A 285 -2.74 -11.62 -21.20
C ALA A 285 -1.92 -10.53 -21.92
N GLU A 286 -2.50 -9.87 -22.93
CA GLU A 286 -1.87 -8.76 -23.65
C GLU A 286 -1.54 -7.58 -22.73
N THR A 287 -2.48 -7.18 -21.87
CA THR A 287 -2.23 -6.08 -20.91
C THR A 287 -1.19 -6.47 -19.86
N THR A 288 -1.10 -7.74 -19.48
CA THR A 288 -0.05 -8.26 -18.57
C THR A 288 1.32 -8.24 -19.24
N GLU A 289 1.41 -8.66 -20.49
CA GLU A 289 2.64 -8.57 -21.28
C GLU A 289 3.11 -7.12 -21.38
N MET A 290 2.20 -6.21 -21.73
CA MET A 290 2.51 -4.77 -21.81
C MET A 290 2.99 -4.23 -20.45
N ALA A 291 2.43 -4.69 -19.31
CA ALA A 291 2.89 -4.29 -17.99
C ALA A 291 4.35 -4.69 -17.76
N ILE A 292 4.71 -5.94 -17.99
CA ILE A 292 6.08 -6.44 -17.86
C ILE A 292 7.06 -5.70 -18.78
N MET A 293 6.69 -5.44 -20.03
CA MET A 293 7.54 -4.71 -20.97
C MET A 293 7.76 -3.25 -20.57
N LEU A 294 6.72 -2.59 -20.02
CA LEU A 294 6.84 -1.23 -19.48
C LEU A 294 7.72 -1.17 -18.23
N GLN A 295 7.63 -2.16 -17.35
CA GLN A 295 8.48 -2.32 -16.19
C GLN A 295 9.95 -2.47 -16.59
N LYS A 296 10.25 -3.43 -17.49
CA LYS A 296 11.60 -3.67 -18.02
C LYS A 296 12.17 -2.39 -18.65
N ARG A 297 11.39 -1.68 -19.47
CA ARG A 297 11.84 -0.44 -20.08
C ARG A 297 12.16 0.65 -19.04
N THR A 298 11.33 0.78 -18.01
CA THR A 298 11.51 1.78 -16.96
C THR A 298 12.79 1.58 -16.19
N VAL A 299 13.07 0.35 -15.76
CA VAL A 299 14.25 0.04 -14.96
C VAL A 299 15.54 0.06 -15.78
N ILE A 300 15.54 -0.48 -17.03
CA ILE A 300 16.73 -0.43 -17.92
C ILE A 300 17.10 1.01 -18.26
N ARG A 301 16.09 1.89 -18.47
CA ARG A 301 16.33 3.31 -18.70
C ARG A 301 17.00 3.97 -17.48
N ARG A 302 16.56 3.66 -16.28
CA ARG A 302 17.20 4.16 -15.06
C ARG A 302 18.66 3.68 -14.96
N TYR A 303 18.94 2.42 -15.19
CA TYR A 303 20.31 1.90 -15.18
C TYR A 303 21.19 2.55 -16.24
N PHE A 304 20.67 2.77 -17.44
CA PHE A 304 21.39 3.50 -18.49
C PHE A 304 21.77 4.92 -18.05
N GLU A 305 20.86 5.63 -17.40
CA GLU A 305 21.10 6.98 -16.88
C GLU A 305 22.15 6.96 -15.76
N ASP A 306 22.06 6.02 -14.80
CA ASP A 306 22.98 5.94 -13.68
C ASP A 306 24.38 5.45 -14.07
N VAL A 307 24.50 4.46 -14.98
CA VAL A 307 25.80 4.07 -15.59
C VAL A 307 26.41 5.27 -16.34
N THR A 308 25.59 6.07 -17.00
CA THR A 308 26.07 7.29 -17.67
C THR A 308 26.61 8.29 -16.65
N LYS A 309 25.93 8.52 -15.53
CA LYS A 309 26.41 9.41 -14.44
C LYS A 309 27.70 8.89 -13.83
N LEU A 310 27.79 7.59 -13.52
CA LEU A 310 29.00 6.96 -13.00
C LEU A 310 30.20 7.15 -13.93
N SER A 311 30.00 7.14 -15.25
CA SER A 311 31.07 7.41 -16.21
C SER A 311 31.66 8.81 -16.14
N TYR A 312 30.99 9.76 -15.50
CA TYR A 312 31.53 11.11 -15.22
C TYR A 312 32.21 11.20 -13.86
N ILE A 313 32.01 10.23 -12.97
CA ILE A 313 32.57 10.18 -11.62
C ILE A 313 33.82 9.32 -11.58
N LEU A 314 33.79 8.10 -12.12
CA LEU A 314 34.92 7.14 -12.11
C LEU A 314 35.89 7.42 -13.24
N THR A 315 36.69 8.49 -13.07
CA THR A 315 37.62 8.99 -14.08
C THR A 315 39.09 8.68 -13.78
N GLN A 316 39.33 7.71 -12.85
CA GLN A 316 40.69 7.33 -12.47
C GLN A 316 41.50 6.94 -13.70
N SER A 317 42.72 7.48 -13.76
CA SER A 317 43.64 7.26 -14.88
C SER A 317 44.64 6.13 -14.53
N GLN A 318 44.81 5.18 -15.40
CA GLN A 318 45.68 4.01 -15.22
C GLN A 318 47.12 4.37 -14.82
N PRO A 319 47.77 5.45 -15.32
CA PRO A 319 49.11 5.86 -14.85
C PRO A 319 49.13 6.33 -13.38
N LEU A 320 47.97 6.67 -12.79
CA LEU A 320 47.88 7.21 -11.42
C LEU A 320 47.23 6.24 -10.44
N CYS A 321 46.46 5.26 -10.96
CA CYS A 321 45.70 4.31 -10.16
C CYS A 321 45.81 2.93 -10.79
N ALA A 322 46.25 1.93 -10.02
CA ALA A 322 46.24 0.55 -10.44
C ALA A 322 44.79 0.04 -10.58
N ILE A 323 44.61 -1.00 -11.41
CA ILE A 323 43.36 -1.75 -11.48
C ILE A 323 43.62 -3.22 -11.22
N SER A 324 42.63 -3.99 -10.81
CA SER A 324 42.80 -5.42 -10.57
C SER A 324 43.02 -6.20 -11.86
N ASP A 325 43.77 -7.34 -11.80
CA ASP A 325 43.99 -8.22 -12.94
C ASP A 325 42.69 -8.71 -13.56
N ALA A 326 41.67 -8.98 -12.72
CA ALA A 326 40.34 -9.37 -13.19
C ALA A 326 39.67 -8.26 -14.04
N MET A 327 39.86 -7.01 -13.66
CA MET A 327 39.34 -5.86 -14.39
C MET A 327 40.08 -5.69 -15.74
N THR A 328 41.40 -5.90 -15.76
CA THR A 328 42.19 -5.85 -16.98
C THR A 328 41.76 -6.93 -17.98
N ALA A 329 41.66 -8.17 -17.51
CA ALA A 329 41.26 -9.31 -18.36
C ALA A 329 39.83 -9.15 -18.91
N ASP A 330 38.90 -8.55 -18.09
CA ASP A 330 37.55 -8.30 -18.56
C ASP A 330 37.50 -7.17 -19.61
N LEU A 331 38.27 -6.11 -19.45
CA LEU A 331 38.34 -5.03 -20.45
C LEU A 331 38.84 -5.58 -21.82
N GLU A 332 39.89 -6.36 -21.85
CA GLU A 332 40.41 -6.97 -23.06
C GLU A 332 39.35 -7.83 -23.77
N ARG A 333 38.66 -8.69 -23.04
CA ARG A 333 37.57 -9.53 -23.53
C ARG A 333 36.38 -8.70 -24.02
N SER A 334 35.95 -7.70 -23.22
CA SER A 334 34.81 -6.84 -23.52
C SER A 334 35.03 -6.00 -24.77
N GLU A 335 36.26 -5.51 -24.99
CA GLU A 335 36.63 -4.75 -26.19
C GLU A 335 36.58 -5.61 -27.46
N GLN A 336 36.97 -6.89 -27.40
CA GLN A 336 36.84 -7.81 -28.52
C GLN A 336 35.36 -8.12 -28.79
N THR A 337 34.62 -8.46 -27.77
CA THR A 337 33.19 -8.88 -27.87
C THR A 337 32.29 -7.74 -28.32
N TYR A 338 32.51 -6.55 -27.77
CA TYR A 338 31.65 -5.38 -27.99
C TYR A 338 32.37 -4.25 -28.80
N ALA A 339 33.21 -4.62 -29.76
CA ALA A 339 34.00 -3.69 -30.58
C ALA A 339 33.14 -2.59 -31.22
N ALA A 340 31.88 -2.89 -31.56
CA ALA A 340 30.93 -1.94 -32.10
C ALA A 340 30.69 -0.72 -31.16
N ALA A 341 30.84 -0.87 -29.85
CA ALA A 341 30.72 0.24 -28.91
C ALA A 341 31.75 1.37 -29.17
N PHE A 342 32.93 1.00 -29.67
CA PHE A 342 34.03 1.90 -29.91
C PHE A 342 34.26 2.22 -31.39
N SER A 343 33.42 1.73 -32.31
CA SER A 343 33.64 1.84 -33.76
C SER A 343 33.83 3.29 -34.23
N ALA A 344 33.13 4.25 -33.64
CA ALA A 344 33.25 5.66 -33.98
C ALA A 344 34.48 6.37 -33.36
N LYS A 345 34.99 5.89 -32.22
CA LYS A 345 36.18 6.44 -31.51
C LYS A 345 36.91 5.32 -30.76
N PRO A 346 37.79 4.57 -31.40
CA PRO A 346 38.51 3.48 -30.79
C PRO A 346 39.35 3.88 -29.55
N ASP A 347 39.93 5.05 -29.56
CA ASP A 347 40.81 5.58 -28.52
C ASP A 347 40.03 6.21 -27.32
N ARG A 348 38.72 6.06 -27.30
CA ARG A 348 37.91 6.69 -26.26
C ARG A 348 38.19 6.08 -24.89
N PHE A 349 38.65 6.90 -23.92
CA PHE A 349 38.96 6.50 -22.56
C PHE A 349 40.01 5.39 -22.39
N LEU A 350 41.00 5.31 -23.27
CA LEU A 350 42.07 4.29 -23.20
C LEU A 350 42.80 4.26 -21.86
N ASN A 351 43.05 5.41 -21.29
CA ASN A 351 43.73 5.53 -20.00
C ASN A 351 42.80 5.61 -18.77
N GLU A 352 41.49 5.47 -18.99
CA GLU A 352 40.43 5.58 -17.94
C GLU A 352 39.65 4.26 -17.88
N PRO A 353 40.20 3.20 -17.26
CA PRO A 353 39.69 1.82 -17.38
C PRO A 353 38.28 1.64 -16.87
N TYR A 354 37.94 2.24 -15.72
CA TYR A 354 36.56 2.18 -15.19
C TYR A 354 35.56 2.89 -16.12
N ARG A 355 35.93 4.02 -16.65
CA ARG A 355 35.13 4.78 -17.60
C ARG A 355 34.93 4.04 -18.92
N ARG A 356 35.97 3.32 -19.37
CA ARG A 356 35.93 2.48 -20.58
C ARG A 356 34.98 1.29 -20.38
N LYS A 357 35.03 0.63 -19.22
CA LYS A 357 34.07 -0.44 -18.84
C LYS A 357 32.64 0.09 -18.78
N LEU A 358 32.42 1.21 -18.08
CA LEU A 358 31.09 1.82 -18.01
C LEU A 358 30.54 2.24 -19.38
N TYR A 359 31.41 2.59 -20.32
CA TYR A 359 31.01 2.90 -21.68
C TYR A 359 30.52 1.66 -22.45
N THR A 360 31.14 0.51 -22.25
CA THR A 360 30.67 -0.79 -22.77
C THR A 360 29.36 -1.18 -22.14
N MET A 361 29.23 -1.06 -20.81
CA MET A 361 27.98 -1.34 -20.09
C MET A 361 26.82 -0.45 -20.59
N ARG A 362 27.10 0.85 -20.81
CA ARG A 362 26.13 1.76 -21.38
C ARG A 362 25.67 1.34 -22.76
N TYR A 363 26.60 0.88 -23.63
CA TYR A 363 26.27 0.37 -24.97
C TYR A 363 25.35 -0.85 -24.88
N ARG A 364 25.63 -1.80 -23.99
CA ARG A 364 24.82 -2.99 -23.77
C ARG A 364 23.39 -2.63 -23.29
N LEU A 365 23.26 -1.70 -22.34
CA LEU A 365 21.96 -1.18 -21.89
C LEU A 365 21.20 -0.44 -22.99
N GLN A 366 21.90 0.28 -23.86
CA GLN A 366 21.30 0.93 -25.02
C GLN A 366 20.72 -0.10 -26.00
N GLU A 367 21.39 -1.22 -26.23
CA GLU A 367 20.87 -2.33 -27.03
C GLU A 367 19.61 -2.95 -26.39
N ASN A 368 19.58 -3.14 -25.08
CA ASN A 368 18.34 -3.55 -24.39
C ASN A 368 17.18 -2.57 -24.66
N LEU A 369 17.44 -1.25 -24.61
CA LEU A 369 16.42 -0.25 -24.90
C LEU A 369 15.99 -0.27 -26.38
N ARG A 370 16.92 -0.54 -27.31
CA ARG A 370 16.61 -0.68 -28.73
C ARG A 370 15.69 -1.86 -29.02
N LEU A 371 15.95 -3.01 -28.39
CA LEU A 371 15.08 -4.18 -28.49
C LEU A 371 13.65 -3.87 -28.02
N LEU A 372 13.52 -3.21 -26.86
CA LEU A 372 12.23 -2.80 -26.33
C LEU A 372 11.51 -1.74 -27.17
N GLN A 373 12.26 -0.85 -27.86
CA GLN A 373 11.65 0.11 -28.79
C GLN A 373 10.96 -0.61 -29.95
N GLY A 374 11.55 -1.69 -30.50
CA GLY A 374 10.92 -2.54 -31.50
C GLY A 374 9.56 -3.06 -31.03
N TYR A 375 9.50 -3.62 -29.83
CA TYR A 375 8.25 -4.11 -29.24
C TYR A 375 7.16 -3.00 -29.16
N PHE A 376 7.50 -1.82 -28.68
CA PHE A 376 6.50 -0.74 -28.53
C PHE A 376 6.08 -0.08 -29.85
N ARG A 377 6.85 -0.23 -30.92
CA ARG A 377 6.55 0.31 -32.25
C ARG A 377 5.81 -0.72 -33.12
N ASP A 378 6.31 -1.95 -33.15
CA ASP A 378 5.95 -2.97 -34.15
C ASP A 378 5.24 -4.19 -33.51
N GLY A 379 5.09 -4.23 -32.19
CA GLY A 379 4.52 -5.35 -31.42
C GLY A 379 5.44 -6.56 -31.25
N VAL A 380 6.68 -6.47 -31.76
CA VAL A 380 7.70 -7.52 -31.66
C VAL A 380 9.05 -6.93 -31.24
N MET A 381 9.84 -7.70 -30.50
CA MET A 381 11.20 -7.30 -30.17
C MET A 381 12.02 -7.09 -31.44
N ALA A 382 12.86 -6.06 -31.46
CA ALA A 382 13.80 -5.89 -32.57
C ALA A 382 14.80 -7.05 -32.60
N GLU A 383 15.44 -7.28 -33.76
CA GLU A 383 16.48 -8.31 -33.89
C GLU A 383 17.63 -8.07 -32.89
N ASP A 384 17.99 -9.12 -32.14
CA ASP A 384 19.04 -9.03 -31.13
C ASP A 384 20.43 -9.12 -31.82
N SER A 385 21.26 -8.11 -31.56
CA SER A 385 22.64 -8.06 -32.01
C SER A 385 23.59 -8.98 -31.18
N GLY A 386 23.08 -9.61 -30.12
CA GLY A 386 23.86 -10.35 -29.14
C GLY A 386 24.67 -9.46 -28.18
N ALA A 387 24.51 -8.14 -28.26
CA ALA A 387 25.24 -7.20 -27.43
C ALA A 387 24.46 -6.79 -26.15
N ALA A 388 23.14 -6.98 -26.12
CA ALA A 388 22.30 -6.66 -24.98
C ALA A 388 22.66 -7.51 -23.75
N TYR A 389 22.39 -6.99 -22.55
CA TYR A 389 22.40 -7.82 -21.34
C TYR A 389 21.27 -8.84 -21.40
N VAL A 390 21.57 -10.10 -21.15
CA VAL A 390 20.58 -11.18 -21.13
C VAL A 390 19.71 -11.08 -19.87
N ASN A 391 20.35 -10.83 -18.71
CA ASN A 391 19.68 -10.74 -17.42
C ASN A 391 20.42 -9.77 -16.47
N GLU A 392 19.82 -9.51 -15.34
CA GLU A 392 20.34 -8.63 -14.28
C GLU A 392 21.65 -9.13 -13.66
N ALA A 393 21.88 -10.44 -13.64
CA ALA A 393 23.09 -11.01 -13.04
C ALA A 393 24.36 -10.62 -13.82
N GLU A 394 24.28 -10.54 -15.16
CA GLU A 394 25.40 -10.05 -15.96
C GLU A 394 25.74 -8.59 -15.63
N LEU A 395 24.74 -7.74 -15.48
CA LEU A 395 24.94 -6.34 -15.10
C LEU A 395 25.52 -6.21 -13.69
N LEU A 396 25.03 -7.01 -12.74
CA LEU A 396 25.58 -7.06 -11.38
C LEU A 396 27.05 -7.53 -11.38
N ASN A 397 27.39 -8.52 -12.18
CA ASN A 397 28.77 -9.00 -12.31
C ASN A 397 29.70 -7.88 -12.80
N ASP A 398 29.28 -7.11 -13.79
CA ASP A 398 30.06 -5.98 -14.30
C ASP A 398 30.23 -4.87 -13.24
N LEU A 399 29.15 -4.54 -12.49
CA LEU A 399 29.23 -3.56 -11.40
C LEU A 399 30.09 -4.02 -10.24
N ASN A 400 29.97 -5.28 -9.83
CA ASN A 400 30.77 -5.86 -8.76
C ASN A 400 32.26 -5.96 -9.14
N LEU A 401 32.57 -6.20 -10.42
CA LEU A 401 33.94 -6.18 -10.91
C LEU A 401 34.58 -4.79 -10.69
N ILE A 402 33.89 -3.72 -11.04
CA ILE A 402 34.34 -2.35 -10.80
C ILE A 402 34.48 -2.11 -9.28
N TYR A 403 33.48 -2.49 -8.49
CA TYR A 403 33.49 -2.33 -7.03
C TYR A 403 34.68 -3.02 -6.38
N ASN A 404 34.90 -4.28 -6.69
CA ASN A 404 35.99 -5.06 -6.13
C ASN A 404 37.38 -4.53 -6.56
N SER A 405 37.52 -4.04 -7.78
CA SER A 405 38.76 -3.42 -8.25
C SER A 405 39.05 -2.13 -7.51
N LEU A 406 38.06 -1.27 -7.26
CA LEU A 406 38.24 -0.05 -6.47
C LEU A 406 38.63 -0.39 -5.02
N VAL A 407 37.92 -1.33 -4.38
CA VAL A 407 38.21 -1.73 -2.98
C VAL A 407 39.62 -2.32 -2.86
N ALA A 408 40.05 -3.15 -3.79
CA ALA A 408 41.39 -3.75 -3.81
C ALA A 408 42.49 -2.68 -3.92
N ASN A 409 42.19 -1.53 -4.50
CA ASN A 409 43.11 -0.43 -4.67
C ASN A 409 43.02 0.66 -3.56
N GLY A 410 42.20 0.43 -2.52
CA GLY A 410 42.07 1.31 -1.39
C GLY A 410 40.96 2.37 -1.52
N ASP A 411 40.23 2.39 -2.62
CA ASP A 411 39.15 3.36 -2.94
C ASP A 411 37.77 2.87 -2.43
N LYS A 412 37.72 2.29 -1.21
CA LYS A 412 36.47 1.75 -0.61
C LYS A 412 35.39 2.82 -0.46
N ASP A 413 35.76 4.05 -0.16
CA ASP A 413 34.88 5.19 -0.01
C ASP A 413 34.23 5.59 -1.34
N ILE A 414 35.02 5.57 -2.44
CA ILE A 414 34.51 5.82 -3.81
C ILE A 414 33.57 4.69 -4.24
N ALA A 415 33.95 3.43 -3.99
CA ALA A 415 33.12 2.27 -4.33
C ALA A 415 31.81 2.27 -3.52
N GLY A 416 31.84 2.71 -2.26
CA GLY A 416 30.69 2.75 -1.35
C GLY A 416 29.70 3.90 -1.59
N ALA A 417 29.88 4.73 -2.60
CA ALA A 417 29.02 5.84 -2.95
C ALA A 417 28.02 5.47 -4.06
N GLU A 418 27.99 6.20 -5.16
CA GLU A 418 27.02 6.06 -6.27
C GLU A 418 27.07 4.68 -6.93
N LEU A 419 28.23 4.02 -6.94
CA LEU A 419 28.37 2.66 -7.48
C LEU A 419 27.62 1.65 -6.59
N SER A 420 27.76 1.73 -5.29
CA SER A 420 27.00 0.89 -4.34
C SER A 420 25.50 1.15 -4.45
N ASP A 421 25.09 2.42 -4.64
CA ASP A 421 23.68 2.77 -4.85
C ASP A 421 23.13 2.06 -6.09
N LEU A 422 23.85 2.06 -7.21
CA LEU A 422 23.43 1.37 -8.42
C LEU A 422 23.38 -0.15 -8.23
N ILE A 423 24.34 -0.74 -7.51
CA ILE A 423 24.32 -2.18 -7.17
C ILE A 423 23.03 -2.48 -6.37
N ARG A 424 22.70 -1.66 -5.35
CA ARG A 424 21.45 -1.81 -4.58
C ARG A 424 20.21 -1.72 -5.44
N LEU A 425 20.18 -0.84 -6.44
CA LEU A 425 19.07 -0.75 -7.39
C LEU A 425 18.92 -2.02 -8.21
N VAL A 426 20.02 -2.55 -8.74
CA VAL A 426 19.95 -3.78 -9.56
C VAL A 426 19.57 -5.00 -8.72
N GLU A 427 20.07 -5.11 -7.47
CA GLU A 427 19.68 -6.16 -6.52
C GLU A 427 18.18 -6.08 -6.16
N THR A 428 17.62 -4.88 -6.05
CA THR A 428 16.22 -4.66 -5.67
C THR A 428 15.27 -4.88 -6.82
N PHE A 429 15.59 -4.34 -7.99
CA PHE A 429 14.63 -4.17 -9.10
C PHE A 429 14.91 -5.09 -10.30
N GLY A 430 16.08 -5.71 -10.38
CA GLY A 430 16.46 -6.59 -11.51
C GLY A 430 16.19 -5.97 -12.88
N PHE A 431 15.80 -6.76 -13.86
CA PHE A 431 15.28 -6.30 -15.16
C PHE A 431 13.75 -6.33 -15.23
N TYR A 432 13.11 -6.67 -14.11
CA TYR A 432 11.65 -6.82 -13.98
C TYR A 432 11.00 -5.68 -13.18
N LEU A 433 11.74 -4.80 -12.55
CA LEU A 433 11.35 -3.68 -11.70
C LEU A 433 10.63 -4.11 -10.41
N TYR A 434 9.58 -4.91 -10.51
CA TYR A 434 8.86 -5.54 -9.40
C TYR A 434 8.25 -6.86 -9.83
N HIS A 435 8.02 -7.75 -8.86
CA HIS A 435 7.36 -9.03 -9.11
C HIS A 435 5.87 -8.79 -9.38
N LEU A 436 5.40 -9.15 -10.56
CA LEU A 436 3.98 -9.01 -10.89
C LEU A 436 3.21 -10.23 -10.39
N ASP A 437 2.35 -10.06 -9.38
CA ASP A 437 1.44 -11.11 -8.97
C ASP A 437 0.30 -11.25 -9.99
N ILE A 438 -0.07 -12.48 -10.28
CA ILE A 438 -1.27 -12.81 -11.04
C ILE A 438 -2.36 -13.17 -10.04
N ARG A 439 -3.54 -12.55 -10.14
CA ARG A 439 -4.69 -12.89 -9.30
C ARG A 439 -5.90 -13.27 -10.16
N GLN A 440 -6.54 -14.37 -9.81
CA GLN A 440 -7.78 -14.83 -10.45
C GLN A 440 -8.66 -15.58 -9.43
N GLU A 441 -9.96 -15.58 -9.67
CA GLU A 441 -10.96 -16.27 -8.86
C GLU A 441 -10.95 -17.78 -9.07
N SER A 442 -11.14 -18.58 -8.00
CA SER A 442 -11.09 -20.04 -8.01
C SER A 442 -12.09 -20.68 -8.98
N THR A 443 -13.31 -20.14 -9.09
CA THR A 443 -14.34 -20.67 -10.00
C THR A 443 -13.89 -20.65 -11.46
N ARG A 444 -13.09 -19.65 -11.87
CA ARG A 444 -12.53 -19.58 -13.22
C ARG A 444 -11.53 -20.69 -13.51
N HIS A 445 -10.77 -21.10 -12.50
CA HIS A 445 -9.86 -22.24 -12.64
C HIS A 445 -10.62 -23.55 -12.76
N SER A 446 -11.64 -23.76 -11.90
CA SER A 446 -12.46 -24.97 -11.92
C SER A 446 -13.21 -25.13 -13.25
N GLU A 447 -13.78 -24.03 -13.79
CA GLU A 447 -14.41 -24.02 -15.13
C GLU A 447 -13.38 -24.36 -16.22
N THR A 448 -12.20 -23.74 -16.17
CA THR A 448 -11.14 -23.95 -17.17
C THR A 448 -10.62 -25.40 -17.13
N ILE A 449 -10.34 -25.93 -15.92
CA ILE A 449 -9.89 -27.33 -15.76
C ILE A 449 -10.94 -28.31 -16.28
N ALA A 450 -12.22 -28.10 -15.96
CA ALA A 450 -13.29 -28.96 -16.46
C ALA A 450 -13.32 -29.02 -17.98
N GLU A 451 -13.16 -27.87 -18.65
CA GLU A 451 -13.14 -27.80 -20.12
C GLU A 451 -11.87 -28.41 -20.71
N VAL A 452 -10.70 -28.17 -20.08
CA VAL A 452 -9.40 -28.78 -20.47
C VAL A 452 -9.47 -30.30 -20.38
N LEU A 453 -9.95 -30.83 -19.26
CA LEU A 453 -10.04 -32.29 -19.03
C LEU A 453 -10.99 -32.95 -20.02
N LYS A 454 -12.08 -32.28 -20.36
CA LYS A 454 -13.03 -32.74 -21.39
C LYS A 454 -12.42 -32.69 -22.79
N ALA A 455 -11.76 -31.58 -23.14
CA ALA A 455 -11.16 -31.39 -24.47
C ALA A 455 -9.97 -32.32 -24.73
N THR A 456 -9.30 -32.79 -23.69
CA THR A 456 -8.16 -33.74 -23.75
C THR A 456 -8.58 -35.18 -23.48
N ASP A 457 -9.86 -35.47 -23.33
CA ASP A 457 -10.44 -36.77 -23.04
C ASP A 457 -9.90 -37.44 -21.76
N LEU A 458 -9.44 -36.62 -20.80
CA LEU A 458 -8.91 -37.09 -19.51
C LEU A 458 -10.01 -37.30 -18.48
N HIS A 459 -11.04 -36.44 -18.46
CA HIS A 459 -12.22 -36.58 -17.60
C HIS A 459 -13.39 -35.72 -18.09
N HIS A 460 -14.64 -36.24 -18.08
CA HIS A 460 -15.80 -35.53 -18.63
C HIS A 460 -16.68 -34.79 -17.61
N ASP A 461 -16.76 -35.29 -16.38
CA ASP A 461 -17.72 -34.84 -15.35
C ASP A 461 -17.04 -34.24 -14.11
N TYR A 462 -16.02 -33.39 -14.31
CA TYR A 462 -15.19 -32.84 -13.23
C TYR A 462 -16.00 -32.15 -12.12
N HIS A 463 -17.02 -31.41 -12.46
CA HIS A 463 -17.84 -30.68 -11.48
C HIS A 463 -18.67 -31.58 -10.56
N GLN A 464 -18.90 -32.85 -10.93
CA GLN A 464 -19.66 -33.80 -10.13
C GLN A 464 -18.78 -34.56 -9.11
N LEU A 465 -17.46 -34.45 -9.24
CA LEU A 465 -16.53 -35.09 -8.34
C LEU A 465 -16.60 -34.48 -6.93
N SER A 466 -16.48 -35.35 -5.91
CA SER A 466 -16.24 -34.88 -4.53
C SER A 466 -14.87 -34.18 -4.42
N GLU A 467 -14.68 -33.41 -3.36
CA GLU A 467 -13.39 -32.73 -3.13
C GLU A 467 -12.23 -33.73 -3.06
N GLN A 468 -12.42 -34.86 -2.40
CA GLN A 468 -11.42 -35.92 -2.31
C GLN A 468 -11.08 -36.53 -3.69
N ASP A 469 -12.10 -36.79 -4.52
CA ASP A 469 -11.90 -37.33 -5.87
C ASP A 469 -11.20 -36.30 -6.78
N ARG A 470 -11.53 -35.00 -6.64
CA ARG A 470 -10.82 -33.90 -7.34
C ARG A 470 -9.35 -33.87 -6.97
N GLN A 471 -9.02 -33.92 -5.68
CA GLN A 471 -7.63 -33.94 -5.21
C GLN A 471 -6.88 -35.16 -5.74
N GLN A 472 -7.48 -36.35 -5.73
CA GLN A 472 -6.87 -37.55 -6.27
C GLN A 472 -6.64 -37.46 -7.78
N LEU A 473 -7.62 -37.02 -8.54
CA LEU A 473 -7.49 -36.84 -10.00
C LEU A 473 -6.38 -35.84 -10.33
N LEU A 474 -6.41 -34.66 -9.72
CA LEU A 474 -5.44 -33.59 -9.98
C LEU A 474 -4.02 -33.99 -9.56
N THR A 475 -3.86 -34.67 -8.43
CA THR A 475 -2.55 -35.19 -7.98
C THR A 475 -2.06 -36.27 -8.96
N GLY A 476 -2.97 -37.13 -9.44
CA GLY A 476 -2.67 -38.15 -10.44
C GLY A 476 -2.17 -37.54 -11.75
N LEU A 477 -2.80 -36.46 -12.24
CA LEU A 477 -2.36 -35.73 -13.42
C LEU A 477 -1.00 -35.04 -13.22
N LEU A 478 -0.79 -34.41 -12.07
CA LEU A 478 0.50 -33.78 -11.75
C LEU A 478 1.66 -34.78 -11.67
N SER A 479 1.40 -36.06 -11.35
CA SER A 479 2.40 -37.11 -11.25
C SER A 479 2.76 -37.79 -12.58
N GLN A 480 1.95 -37.60 -13.63
CA GLN A 480 2.22 -38.19 -14.94
C GLN A 480 3.47 -37.58 -15.60
N ALA A 481 4.32 -38.41 -16.20
CA ALA A 481 5.48 -37.92 -16.94
C ALA A 481 5.07 -37.09 -18.17
N ASP A 482 4.11 -37.60 -18.93
CA ASP A 482 3.61 -36.98 -20.14
C ASP A 482 2.14 -36.57 -19.97
N LEU A 483 1.85 -35.31 -20.26
CA LEU A 483 0.50 -34.76 -20.34
C LEU A 483 0.22 -34.29 -21.78
N PRO A 484 -1.03 -34.35 -22.25
CA PRO A 484 -1.39 -33.78 -23.54
C PRO A 484 -1.04 -32.30 -23.62
N ALA A 485 -0.78 -31.80 -24.81
CA ALA A 485 -0.59 -30.38 -25.02
C ALA A 485 -1.85 -29.59 -24.62
N LEU A 486 -1.65 -28.37 -24.13
CA LEU A 486 -2.75 -27.47 -23.80
C LEU A 486 -3.71 -27.33 -24.99
N PRO A 487 -5.01 -27.65 -24.84
CA PRO A 487 -5.97 -27.54 -25.90
C PRO A 487 -6.23 -26.08 -26.28
N GLN A 488 -6.89 -25.86 -27.40
CA GLN A 488 -7.46 -24.58 -27.76
C GLN A 488 -8.89 -24.55 -27.25
N LEU A 489 -9.21 -23.57 -26.40
CA LEU A 489 -10.53 -23.35 -25.85
C LEU A 489 -11.20 -22.11 -26.45
N ALA A 490 -12.28 -21.65 -25.89
CA ALA A 490 -12.95 -20.43 -26.32
C ALA A 490 -13.23 -19.49 -25.15
N GLY A 491 -13.46 -18.22 -25.45
CA GLY A 491 -13.88 -17.21 -24.47
C GLY A 491 -12.92 -17.04 -23.29
N ASP A 492 -13.49 -16.88 -22.11
CA ASP A 492 -12.76 -16.59 -20.87
C ASP A 492 -11.81 -17.72 -20.46
N ASN A 493 -12.15 -18.98 -20.72
CA ASN A 493 -11.29 -20.13 -20.39
C ASN A 493 -10.03 -20.16 -21.27
N GLN A 494 -10.13 -19.76 -22.54
CA GLN A 494 -8.94 -19.56 -23.40
C GLN A 494 -8.03 -18.47 -22.84
N GLU A 495 -8.61 -17.39 -22.31
CA GLU A 495 -7.84 -16.30 -21.73
C GLU A 495 -7.08 -16.75 -20.47
N VAL A 496 -7.65 -17.61 -19.64
CA VAL A 496 -6.93 -18.23 -18.52
C VAL A 496 -5.70 -19.00 -19.02
N LEU A 497 -5.85 -19.83 -20.06
CA LEU A 497 -4.71 -20.58 -20.64
C LEU A 497 -3.65 -19.65 -21.24
N ASN A 498 -4.06 -18.55 -21.88
CA ASN A 498 -3.13 -17.59 -22.46
C ASN A 498 -2.22 -16.96 -21.38
N VAL A 499 -2.74 -16.74 -20.17
CA VAL A 499 -1.96 -16.23 -19.05
C VAL A 499 -0.85 -17.20 -18.64
N PHE A 500 -1.14 -18.48 -18.49
CA PHE A 500 -0.12 -19.48 -18.15
C PHE A 500 0.95 -19.60 -19.24
N ARG A 501 0.56 -19.62 -20.52
CA ARG A 501 1.50 -19.58 -21.65
C ARG A 501 2.39 -18.33 -21.62
N LEU A 502 1.77 -17.17 -21.32
CA LEU A 502 2.48 -15.90 -21.21
C LEU A 502 3.51 -15.93 -20.08
N MET A 503 3.14 -16.45 -18.90
CA MET A 503 4.05 -16.56 -17.76
C MET A 503 5.28 -17.38 -18.14
N THR A 504 5.10 -18.55 -18.74
CA THR A 504 6.20 -19.42 -19.19
C THR A 504 7.14 -18.71 -20.17
N ARG A 505 6.58 -17.98 -21.13
CA ARG A 505 7.36 -17.23 -22.12
C ARG A 505 8.15 -16.08 -21.48
N LEU A 506 7.49 -15.23 -20.70
CA LEU A 506 8.11 -14.03 -20.14
C LEU A 506 9.12 -14.32 -19.01
N GLN A 507 8.98 -15.44 -18.29
CA GLN A 507 10.03 -15.89 -17.36
C GLN A 507 11.36 -16.20 -18.07
N ARG A 508 11.30 -16.66 -19.31
CA ARG A 508 12.50 -16.89 -20.13
C ARG A 508 13.02 -15.63 -20.81
N GLU A 509 12.12 -14.78 -21.33
CA GLU A 509 12.46 -13.61 -22.16
C GLU A 509 12.82 -12.36 -21.34
N VAL A 510 12.36 -12.27 -20.10
CA VAL A 510 12.55 -11.07 -19.27
C VAL A 510 13.38 -11.39 -18.02
N SER A 511 12.86 -12.20 -17.13
CA SER A 511 13.54 -12.70 -15.93
C SER A 511 12.69 -13.81 -15.28
N PRO A 512 13.30 -14.84 -14.68
CA PRO A 512 12.58 -15.82 -13.85
C PRO A 512 11.80 -15.18 -12.70
N GLN A 513 12.18 -13.98 -12.29
CA GLN A 513 11.57 -13.21 -11.20
C GLN A 513 10.52 -12.19 -11.68
N ALA A 514 10.19 -12.14 -12.97
CA ALA A 514 9.21 -11.20 -13.50
C ALA A 514 7.81 -11.36 -12.87
N PHE A 515 7.46 -12.59 -12.51
CA PHE A 515 6.22 -12.86 -11.79
C PHE A 515 6.49 -13.15 -10.31
N GLY A 516 5.56 -12.71 -9.47
CA GLY A 516 5.51 -13.02 -8.06
C GLY A 516 4.70 -14.30 -7.79
N SER A 517 3.66 -14.19 -6.96
CA SER A 517 2.79 -15.30 -6.65
C SER A 517 1.56 -15.33 -7.57
N TYR A 518 1.08 -16.53 -7.85
CA TYR A 518 -0.24 -16.73 -8.41
C TYR A 518 -1.26 -16.77 -7.27
N VAL A 519 -2.04 -15.71 -7.10
CA VAL A 519 -3.00 -15.55 -6.00
C VAL A 519 -4.36 -16.07 -6.43
N ILE A 520 -4.94 -16.97 -5.64
CA ILE A 520 -6.28 -17.51 -5.89
C ILE A 520 -7.24 -16.86 -4.92
N SER A 521 -8.12 -15.97 -5.41
CA SER A 521 -9.20 -15.41 -4.59
C SER A 521 -10.34 -16.42 -4.41
N MET A 522 -11.13 -16.28 -3.34
CA MET A 522 -12.21 -17.20 -2.97
C MET A 522 -11.73 -18.65 -2.86
N THR A 523 -10.63 -18.86 -2.14
CA THR A 523 -10.09 -20.20 -1.89
C THR A 523 -10.88 -20.87 -0.78
N HIS A 524 -11.60 -21.93 -1.11
CA HIS A 524 -12.40 -22.71 -0.15
C HIS A 524 -11.91 -24.15 0.03
N GLN A 525 -11.17 -24.68 -0.93
CA GLN A 525 -10.78 -26.09 -1.01
C GLN A 525 -9.34 -26.26 -1.51
N ALA A 526 -8.70 -27.37 -1.17
CA ALA A 526 -7.34 -27.70 -1.60
C ALA A 526 -7.25 -27.95 -3.11
N SER A 527 -8.32 -28.49 -3.72
CA SER A 527 -8.40 -28.69 -5.16
C SER A 527 -8.17 -27.42 -5.96
N HIS A 528 -8.59 -26.23 -5.47
CA HIS A 528 -8.39 -24.95 -6.17
C HIS A 528 -6.90 -24.63 -6.41
N ILE A 529 -6.02 -25.03 -5.49
CA ILE A 529 -4.57 -24.85 -5.64
C ILE A 529 -4.02 -25.89 -6.62
N LEU A 530 -4.48 -27.14 -6.53
CA LEU A 530 -4.06 -28.20 -7.42
C LEU A 530 -4.51 -27.95 -8.87
N GLU A 531 -5.69 -27.35 -9.11
CA GLU A 531 -6.18 -26.92 -10.41
C GLU A 531 -5.19 -25.96 -11.07
N VAL A 532 -4.74 -24.95 -10.36
CA VAL A 532 -3.74 -23.98 -10.84
C VAL A 532 -2.40 -24.67 -11.15
N LEU A 533 -1.97 -25.60 -10.32
CA LEU A 533 -0.75 -26.37 -10.58
C LEU A 533 -0.86 -27.28 -11.82
N VAL A 534 -2.03 -27.91 -12.08
CA VAL A 534 -2.27 -28.69 -13.30
C VAL A 534 -2.23 -27.79 -14.53
N LEU A 535 -2.88 -26.62 -14.51
CA LEU A 535 -2.78 -25.64 -15.59
C LEU A 535 -1.34 -25.16 -15.81
N GLY A 536 -0.61 -24.91 -14.72
CA GLY A 536 0.82 -24.58 -14.75
C GLY A 536 1.68 -25.71 -15.35
N ARG A 537 1.38 -26.96 -14.98
CA ARG A 537 2.05 -28.15 -15.52
C ARG A 537 1.87 -28.26 -17.03
N LEU A 538 0.64 -28.11 -17.49
CA LEU A 538 0.30 -28.14 -18.93
C LEU A 538 0.97 -26.98 -19.71
N ALA A 539 1.24 -25.84 -19.06
CA ALA A 539 1.94 -24.71 -19.66
C ALA A 539 3.47 -24.76 -19.51
N GLY A 540 4.03 -25.73 -18.78
CA GLY A 540 5.47 -25.86 -18.56
C GLY A 540 6.05 -24.99 -17.44
N LEU A 541 5.21 -24.53 -16.50
CA LEU A 541 5.64 -23.78 -15.31
C LEU A 541 6.09 -24.67 -14.16
N CYS A 542 5.67 -25.92 -14.14
CA CYS A 542 6.12 -26.92 -13.18
C CYS A 542 6.08 -28.32 -13.83
N GLY A 543 6.74 -29.29 -13.23
CA GLY A 543 6.76 -30.65 -13.74
C GLY A 543 8.01 -31.42 -13.42
N TYR A 544 8.45 -32.24 -14.36
CA TYR A 544 9.66 -33.02 -14.29
C TYR A 544 10.62 -32.56 -15.39
N ASP A 545 11.88 -32.42 -15.06
CA ASP A 545 12.95 -32.14 -16.01
C ASP A 545 13.42 -33.43 -16.75
N GLU A 546 14.42 -33.30 -17.62
CA GLU A 546 14.98 -34.42 -18.36
C GLU A 546 15.62 -35.50 -17.46
N SER A 547 16.03 -35.15 -16.25
CA SER A 547 16.59 -36.07 -15.25
C SER A 547 15.49 -36.76 -14.40
N GLY A 548 14.24 -36.37 -14.56
CA GLY A 548 13.09 -36.84 -13.76
C GLY A 548 12.94 -36.13 -12.42
N ASP A 549 13.72 -35.05 -12.19
CA ASP A 549 13.58 -34.21 -10.98
C ASP A 549 12.41 -33.22 -11.10
N VAL A 550 11.76 -32.98 -9.99
CA VAL A 550 10.64 -32.03 -9.93
C VAL A 550 11.15 -30.59 -9.99
N PHE A 551 10.57 -29.78 -10.88
CA PHE A 551 10.78 -28.33 -10.91
C PHE A 551 9.48 -27.56 -10.76
N SER A 552 9.55 -26.33 -10.23
CA SER A 552 8.41 -25.42 -10.19
C SER A 552 8.87 -23.96 -10.28
N HIS A 553 8.40 -23.27 -11.30
CA HIS A 553 8.57 -21.83 -11.52
C HIS A 553 7.31 -21.01 -11.18
N ILE A 554 6.35 -21.63 -10.53
CA ILE A 554 5.12 -20.97 -10.07
C ILE A 554 4.97 -21.16 -8.56
N ARG A 555 4.67 -20.07 -7.86
CA ARG A 555 4.27 -20.09 -6.45
C ARG A 555 2.80 -19.74 -6.36
N VAL A 556 2.01 -20.66 -5.82
CA VAL A 556 0.57 -20.45 -5.63
C VAL A 556 0.32 -19.96 -4.22
N SER A 557 -0.45 -18.87 -4.10
CA SER A 557 -0.83 -18.25 -2.83
C SER A 557 -2.36 -18.29 -2.69
N PRO A 558 -2.92 -19.19 -1.88
CA PRO A 558 -4.35 -19.15 -1.57
C PRO A 558 -4.68 -17.89 -0.79
N LEU A 559 -5.82 -17.24 -1.14
CA LEU A 559 -6.35 -16.08 -0.43
C LEU A 559 -7.63 -16.48 0.29
N PHE A 560 -7.63 -16.30 1.61
CA PHE A 560 -8.78 -16.48 2.49
C PHE A 560 -9.35 -15.10 2.86
N GLU A 561 -10.57 -14.81 2.40
CA GLU A 561 -11.12 -13.44 2.39
C GLU A 561 -12.15 -13.19 3.49
N THR A 562 -13.11 -14.10 3.68
CA THR A 562 -14.20 -13.97 4.65
C THR A 562 -13.83 -14.56 6.02
N ILE A 563 -14.65 -14.29 7.04
CA ILE A 563 -14.48 -14.93 8.35
C ILE A 563 -14.67 -16.46 8.23
N GLU A 564 -15.57 -16.90 7.37
CA GLU A 564 -15.79 -18.32 7.08
C GLU A 564 -14.54 -18.94 6.45
N ASP A 565 -13.94 -18.31 5.43
CA ASP A 565 -12.70 -18.79 4.81
C ASP A 565 -11.57 -18.92 5.82
N LEU A 566 -11.39 -17.90 6.70
CA LEU A 566 -10.38 -17.91 7.76
C LEU A 566 -10.58 -19.09 8.73
N SER A 567 -11.81 -19.58 8.91
CA SER A 567 -12.09 -20.76 9.72
C SER A 567 -11.69 -22.08 9.04
N HIS A 568 -11.67 -22.11 7.70
CA HIS A 568 -11.35 -23.28 6.87
C HIS A 568 -9.87 -23.39 6.46
N ILE A 569 -9.03 -22.48 6.90
CA ILE A 569 -7.58 -22.48 6.57
C ILE A 569 -6.92 -23.81 6.93
N GLU A 570 -7.19 -24.33 8.14
CA GLU A 570 -6.52 -25.52 8.66
C GLU A 570 -6.81 -26.77 7.81
N PRO A 571 -8.05 -27.16 7.49
CA PRO A 571 -8.32 -28.33 6.65
C PRO A 571 -7.76 -28.17 5.23
N VAL A 572 -7.81 -27.00 4.63
CA VAL A 572 -7.27 -26.74 3.27
C VAL A 572 -5.75 -26.88 3.26
N MET A 573 -5.08 -26.24 4.20
CA MET A 573 -3.61 -26.25 4.24
C MET A 573 -3.06 -27.61 4.68
N SER A 574 -3.74 -28.34 5.60
CA SER A 574 -3.36 -29.70 5.98
C SER A 574 -3.42 -30.63 4.78
N ALA A 575 -4.53 -30.64 4.04
CA ALA A 575 -4.68 -31.49 2.86
C ALA A 575 -3.58 -31.24 1.80
N LEU A 576 -3.13 -29.99 1.64
CA LEU A 576 -2.03 -29.65 0.74
C LEU A 576 -0.68 -30.11 1.28
N LEU A 577 -0.37 -29.80 2.54
CA LEU A 577 0.93 -30.12 3.14
C LEU A 577 1.12 -31.62 3.44
N GLU A 578 0.03 -32.40 3.52
CA GLU A 578 0.06 -33.86 3.60
C GLU A 578 0.21 -34.52 2.21
N ASN A 579 0.00 -33.77 1.11
CA ASN A 579 0.17 -34.28 -0.25
C ASN A 579 1.65 -34.26 -0.63
N ASP A 580 2.26 -35.44 -0.78
CA ASP A 580 3.71 -35.60 -1.08
C ASP A 580 4.13 -34.89 -2.38
N LEU A 581 3.31 -34.94 -3.41
CA LEU A 581 3.65 -34.28 -4.69
C LEU A 581 3.59 -32.75 -4.55
N TYR A 582 2.59 -32.23 -3.85
CA TYR A 582 2.53 -30.80 -3.54
C TYR A 582 3.77 -30.35 -2.78
N ARG A 583 4.21 -31.09 -1.78
CA ARG A 583 5.43 -30.78 -1.03
C ARG A 583 6.67 -30.82 -1.89
N ARG A 584 6.80 -31.78 -2.82
CA ARG A 584 7.92 -31.82 -3.77
C ARG A 584 7.93 -30.60 -4.69
N LEU A 585 6.79 -30.18 -5.24
CA LEU A 585 6.63 -28.96 -6.03
C LEU A 585 6.97 -27.70 -5.21
N LEU A 586 6.51 -27.65 -3.95
CA LEU A 586 6.79 -26.55 -3.05
C LEU A 586 8.29 -26.46 -2.72
N THR A 587 8.95 -27.60 -2.47
CA THR A 587 10.41 -27.67 -2.25
C THR A 587 11.17 -27.19 -3.49
N ALA A 588 10.76 -27.61 -4.68
CA ALA A 588 11.36 -27.16 -5.95
C ALA A 588 11.18 -25.66 -6.22
N SER A 589 10.16 -25.03 -5.65
CA SER A 589 9.94 -23.57 -5.72
C SER A 589 10.59 -22.76 -4.57
N GLY A 590 11.45 -23.41 -3.75
CA GLY A 590 12.20 -22.79 -2.66
C GLY A 590 11.65 -23.07 -1.25
N ASN A 591 10.84 -24.11 -1.08
CA ASN A 591 10.25 -24.58 0.18
C ASN A 591 9.47 -23.50 0.98
N LEU A 592 8.88 -22.52 0.27
CA LEU A 592 8.19 -21.40 0.87
C LEU A 592 6.70 -21.43 0.52
N GLN A 593 5.85 -21.69 1.52
CA GLN A 593 4.40 -21.52 1.41
C GLN A 593 4.02 -20.06 1.66
N GLU A 594 3.42 -19.43 0.67
CA GLU A 594 2.78 -18.14 0.85
C GLU A 594 1.28 -18.31 1.00
N VAL A 595 0.68 -17.63 1.99
CA VAL A 595 -0.76 -17.60 2.21
C VAL A 595 -1.20 -16.15 2.34
N MET A 596 -2.20 -15.75 1.55
CA MET A 596 -2.75 -14.42 1.60
C MET A 596 -3.97 -14.36 2.51
N LEU A 597 -4.04 -13.29 3.31
CA LEU A 597 -5.10 -13.03 4.28
C LEU A 597 -5.87 -11.77 3.89
N GLY A 598 -7.21 -11.88 3.80
CA GLY A 598 -8.11 -10.81 3.41
C GLY A 598 -8.60 -9.99 4.59
N TYR A 599 -8.23 -8.73 4.65
CA TYR A 599 -8.61 -7.79 5.71
C TYR A 599 -9.93 -7.08 5.43
N SER A 600 -10.12 -6.64 4.21
CA SER A 600 -11.26 -5.79 3.83
C SER A 600 -12.58 -6.56 3.81
N ASP A 601 -12.58 -7.76 3.22
CA ASP A 601 -13.78 -8.59 3.10
C ASP A 601 -14.18 -9.17 4.46
N SER A 602 -13.22 -9.64 5.28
CA SER A 602 -13.49 -10.09 6.64
C SER A 602 -14.04 -8.98 7.55
N CYS A 603 -13.54 -7.72 7.39
CA CYS A 603 -14.06 -6.58 8.14
C CYS A 603 -15.47 -6.19 7.69
N LYS A 604 -15.77 -6.25 6.39
CA LYS A 604 -17.14 -6.07 5.89
C LYS A 604 -18.09 -7.14 6.46
N ASP A 605 -17.61 -8.38 6.55
CA ASP A 605 -18.38 -9.54 6.99
C ASP A 605 -18.76 -9.48 8.47
N GLY A 606 -17.78 -9.34 9.37
CA GLY A 606 -17.96 -9.44 10.82
C GLY A 606 -17.58 -8.20 11.64
N GLY A 607 -17.16 -7.09 11.01
CA GLY A 607 -16.62 -5.91 11.70
C GLY A 607 -15.15 -6.05 12.05
N ILE A 608 -14.53 -4.93 12.49
CA ILE A 608 -13.07 -4.83 12.71
C ILE A 608 -12.58 -5.78 13.82
N LEU A 609 -13.36 -5.98 14.87
CA LEU A 609 -13.01 -6.82 16.02
C LEU A 609 -12.90 -8.30 15.60
N ALA A 610 -13.90 -8.80 14.90
CA ALA A 610 -13.90 -10.17 14.38
C ALA A 610 -12.85 -10.37 13.30
N SER A 611 -12.72 -9.44 12.37
CA SER A 611 -11.69 -9.48 11.35
C SER A 611 -10.29 -9.56 11.96
N GLY A 612 -9.94 -8.63 12.86
CA GLY A 612 -8.63 -8.59 13.49
C GLY A 612 -8.29 -9.87 14.25
N TRP A 613 -9.23 -10.39 15.03
CA TRP A 613 -9.02 -11.59 15.83
C TRP A 613 -8.90 -12.87 14.98
N ASN A 614 -9.79 -13.07 14.02
CA ASN A 614 -9.72 -14.23 13.13
C ASN A 614 -8.43 -14.24 12.30
N LEU A 615 -7.98 -13.06 11.82
CA LEU A 615 -6.70 -12.92 11.14
C LEU A 615 -5.51 -13.26 12.05
N PHE A 616 -5.55 -12.83 13.32
CA PHE A 616 -4.54 -13.16 14.32
C PHE A 616 -4.45 -14.69 14.55
N GLN A 617 -5.59 -15.34 14.77
CA GLN A 617 -5.65 -16.80 14.95
C GLN A 617 -5.21 -17.56 13.69
N ALA A 618 -5.65 -17.13 12.50
CA ALA A 618 -5.28 -17.74 11.22
C ALA A 618 -3.76 -17.78 11.04
N GLN A 619 -3.07 -16.67 11.32
CA GLN A 619 -1.60 -16.61 11.22
C GLN A 619 -0.92 -17.61 12.16
N GLN A 620 -1.39 -17.72 13.41
CA GLN A 620 -0.84 -18.70 14.35
C GLN A 620 -1.05 -20.14 13.88
N LYS A 621 -2.23 -20.46 13.34
CA LYS A 621 -2.55 -21.79 12.80
C LYS A 621 -1.66 -22.13 11.60
N ILE A 622 -1.56 -21.23 10.64
CA ILE A 622 -0.72 -21.43 9.43
C ILE A 622 0.75 -21.60 9.81
N SER A 623 1.28 -20.75 10.68
CA SER A 623 2.68 -20.82 11.11
C SER A 623 2.99 -22.15 11.79
N ARG A 624 2.11 -22.62 12.69
CA ARG A 624 2.26 -23.90 13.35
C ARG A 624 2.21 -25.07 12.35
N LEU A 625 1.25 -25.03 11.43
CA LEU A 625 1.05 -26.10 10.46
C LEU A 625 2.26 -26.24 9.51
N THR A 626 2.77 -25.12 9.00
CA THR A 626 3.95 -25.14 8.13
C THR A 626 5.21 -25.58 8.86
N GLU A 627 5.40 -25.17 10.13
CA GLU A 627 6.50 -25.65 10.97
C GLU A 627 6.47 -27.17 11.17
N GLN A 628 5.30 -27.74 11.43
CA GLN A 628 5.14 -29.19 11.63
C GLN A 628 5.57 -29.98 10.38
N HIS A 629 5.46 -29.40 9.20
CA HIS A 629 5.85 -30.02 7.93
C HIS A 629 7.23 -29.59 7.43
N GLY A 630 7.99 -28.78 8.19
CA GLY A 630 9.31 -28.31 7.81
C GLY A 630 9.31 -27.38 6.57
N VAL A 631 8.23 -26.60 6.43
CA VAL A 631 8.01 -25.65 5.33
C VAL A 631 8.11 -24.21 5.86
N ASP A 632 8.87 -23.38 5.16
CA ASP A 632 8.89 -21.94 5.45
C ASP A 632 7.55 -21.29 5.11
N CYS A 633 7.18 -20.28 5.89
CA CYS A 633 5.91 -19.59 5.69
C CYS A 633 6.11 -18.10 5.52
N ARG A 634 5.43 -17.53 4.51
CA ARG A 634 5.30 -16.08 4.36
C ARG A 634 3.84 -15.69 4.32
N MET A 635 3.43 -14.84 5.28
CA MET A 635 2.10 -14.24 5.25
C MET A 635 2.07 -13.11 4.24
N PHE A 636 1.05 -13.10 3.39
CA PHE A 636 0.75 -12.00 2.50
C PHE A 636 -0.48 -11.25 3.04
N HIS A 637 -0.25 -10.09 3.64
CA HIS A 637 -1.29 -9.29 4.27
C HIS A 637 -2.01 -8.41 3.25
N GLY A 638 -3.26 -8.76 2.95
CA GLY A 638 -4.14 -7.98 2.07
C GLY A 638 -4.73 -6.74 2.76
N ARG A 639 -3.89 -5.99 3.49
CA ARG A 639 -4.31 -4.80 4.24
C ARG A 639 -4.64 -3.64 3.30
N GLY A 640 -5.67 -2.86 3.68
CA GLY A 640 -6.01 -1.62 2.99
C GLY A 640 -5.33 -0.39 3.59
N GLY A 641 -5.55 0.77 2.99
CA GLY A 641 -5.01 2.05 3.46
C GLY A 641 -5.75 2.61 4.67
N THR A 642 -7.03 2.32 4.81
CA THR A 642 -7.87 2.80 5.91
C THR A 642 -8.02 1.76 7.02
N ILE A 643 -8.41 2.21 8.22
CA ILE A 643 -8.52 1.36 9.40
C ILE A 643 -9.54 0.25 9.21
N GLY A 644 -10.72 0.56 8.66
CA GLY A 644 -11.75 -0.46 8.36
C GLY A 644 -11.33 -1.49 7.30
N ARG A 645 -10.12 -1.42 6.80
CA ARG A 645 -9.48 -2.35 5.87
C ARG A 645 -8.14 -2.86 6.39
N GLY A 646 -7.87 -2.75 7.69
CA GLY A 646 -6.62 -3.15 8.33
C GLY A 646 -5.46 -2.15 8.14
N GLY A 647 -5.75 -0.90 7.73
CA GLY A 647 -4.76 0.17 7.64
C GLY A 647 -4.24 0.63 9.01
N GLY A 648 -3.27 1.55 8.99
CA GLY A 648 -2.61 2.09 10.17
C GLY A 648 -1.11 2.27 9.94
N PRO A 649 -0.35 2.81 10.91
CA PRO A 649 1.10 2.93 10.80
C PRO A 649 1.76 1.58 10.52
N THR A 650 2.62 1.52 9.50
CA THR A 650 3.20 0.24 9.04
C THR A 650 4.03 -0.44 10.12
N HIS A 651 4.82 0.32 10.87
CA HIS A 651 5.63 -0.19 11.99
C HIS A 651 4.77 -0.91 13.04
N ASP A 652 3.71 -0.24 13.54
CA ASP A 652 2.84 -0.77 14.58
C ASP A 652 2.02 -1.95 14.08
N ALA A 653 1.57 -1.89 12.83
CA ALA A 653 0.84 -2.98 12.20
C ALA A 653 1.70 -4.27 12.09
N ILE A 654 3.01 -4.14 11.83
CA ILE A 654 3.92 -5.29 11.83
C ILE A 654 4.14 -5.83 13.24
N LEU A 655 4.32 -4.94 14.22
CA LEU A 655 4.53 -5.35 15.62
C LEU A 655 3.28 -5.94 16.29
N SER A 656 2.10 -5.67 15.76
CA SER A 656 0.84 -6.22 16.25
C SER A 656 0.54 -7.65 15.76
N GLN A 657 1.38 -8.20 14.85
CA GLN A 657 1.22 -9.57 14.38
C GLN A 657 1.55 -10.57 15.51
N PRO A 658 1.00 -11.81 15.47
CA PRO A 658 1.30 -12.81 16.48
C PRO A 658 2.79 -13.08 16.58
N ALA A 659 3.28 -13.23 17.80
CA ALA A 659 4.69 -13.51 18.05
C ALA A 659 5.14 -14.79 17.31
N GLY A 660 6.27 -14.72 16.61
CA GLY A 660 6.82 -15.85 15.85
C GLY A 660 6.18 -16.13 14.50
N THR A 661 5.21 -15.35 14.04
CA THR A 661 4.63 -15.48 12.69
C THR A 661 5.35 -14.64 11.64
N VAL A 662 6.04 -13.58 12.06
CA VAL A 662 6.92 -12.77 11.21
C VAL A 662 8.35 -13.26 11.38
N LYS A 663 8.79 -14.14 10.51
CA LYS A 663 10.12 -14.80 10.54
C LYS A 663 11.06 -14.19 9.50
N GLY A 664 11.37 -12.92 9.63
CA GLY A 664 12.20 -12.20 8.66
C GLY A 664 11.47 -11.76 7.40
N GLN A 665 10.28 -12.28 7.12
CA GLN A 665 9.60 -12.02 5.85
C GLN A 665 8.22 -11.40 6.05
N ILE A 666 7.92 -10.36 5.29
CA ILE A 666 6.58 -9.79 5.20
C ILE A 666 6.26 -9.35 3.77
N LYS A 667 5.10 -9.74 3.29
CA LYS A 667 4.50 -9.26 2.04
C LYS A 667 3.14 -8.65 2.37
N PHE A 668 2.85 -7.46 1.85
CA PHE A 668 1.60 -6.78 2.15
C PHE A 668 1.21 -5.84 1.01
N THR A 669 -0.10 -5.64 0.85
CA THR A 669 -0.60 -4.70 -0.14
C THR A 669 -0.40 -3.25 0.31
N GLU A 670 0.11 -2.43 -0.61
CA GLU A 670 0.05 -0.97 -0.55
C GLU A 670 -1.00 -0.51 -1.55
N GLN A 671 -2.11 -0.07 -1.01
CA GLN A 671 -3.27 0.32 -1.82
C GLN A 671 -3.01 1.65 -2.53
N GLY A 672 -3.59 1.82 -3.72
CA GLY A 672 -3.42 3.02 -4.54
C GLY A 672 -3.66 4.34 -3.78
N GLU A 673 -4.59 4.36 -2.82
CA GLU A 673 -4.89 5.55 -2.01
C GLU A 673 -3.76 6.01 -1.08
N VAL A 674 -2.82 5.14 -0.74
CA VAL A 674 -1.68 5.50 0.13
C VAL A 674 -0.39 5.75 -0.63
N LEU A 675 -0.30 5.36 -1.89
CA LEU A 675 0.94 5.48 -2.67
C LEU A 675 1.40 6.94 -2.79
N SER A 676 0.48 7.86 -3.02
CA SER A 676 0.80 9.29 -3.12
C SER A 676 1.32 9.87 -1.81
N PHE A 677 0.81 9.39 -0.67
CA PHE A 677 1.25 9.83 0.66
C PHE A 677 2.59 9.22 1.08
N LYS A 678 2.83 7.95 0.74
CA LYS A 678 4.04 7.23 1.16
C LYS A 678 5.22 7.44 0.20
N TYR A 679 4.94 7.53 -1.10
CA TYR A 679 5.96 7.47 -2.15
C TYR A 679 5.91 8.68 -3.09
N GLY A 680 5.23 9.76 -2.72
CA GLY A 680 5.13 10.99 -3.52
C GLY A 680 6.41 11.81 -3.62
N ASN A 681 7.32 11.67 -2.66
CA ASN A 681 8.66 12.28 -2.65
C ASN A 681 9.70 11.37 -2.01
N ILE A 682 10.98 11.66 -2.21
CA ILE A 682 12.10 10.81 -1.77
C ILE A 682 12.19 10.72 -0.24
N GLU A 683 11.98 11.84 0.43
CA GLU A 683 12.14 11.99 1.88
C GLU A 683 11.10 11.16 2.63
N THR A 684 9.83 11.27 2.21
CA THR A 684 8.73 10.51 2.79
C THR A 684 8.87 9.02 2.44
N ALA A 685 9.26 8.68 1.20
CA ALA A 685 9.48 7.31 0.78
C ALA A 685 10.58 6.61 1.61
N ALA A 686 11.72 7.26 1.82
CA ALA A 686 12.80 6.73 2.65
C ALA A 686 12.38 6.57 4.13
N TYR A 687 11.56 7.48 4.66
CA TYR A 687 10.99 7.39 5.99
C TYR A 687 10.03 6.19 6.11
N GLU A 688 9.07 6.05 5.21
CA GLU A 688 8.07 4.99 5.23
C GLU A 688 8.69 3.59 5.06
N LEU A 689 9.66 3.46 4.14
CA LEU A 689 10.45 2.23 4.00
C LEU A 689 11.23 1.95 5.29
N GLY A 690 11.88 2.94 5.87
CA GLY A 690 12.64 2.82 7.11
C GLY A 690 11.78 2.36 8.28
N MET A 691 10.59 2.93 8.45
CA MET A 691 9.63 2.55 9.48
C MET A 691 9.13 1.12 9.31
N GLY A 692 8.81 0.72 8.10
CA GLY A 692 8.38 -0.64 7.80
C GLY A 692 9.48 -1.67 8.04
N ILE A 693 10.68 -1.40 7.56
CA ILE A 693 11.84 -2.30 7.71
C ILE A 693 12.27 -2.40 9.18
N SER A 694 12.24 -1.32 9.94
CA SER A 694 12.56 -1.35 11.37
C SER A 694 11.52 -2.17 12.15
N GLY A 695 10.24 -2.05 11.79
CA GLY A 695 9.16 -2.89 12.33
C GLY A 695 9.38 -4.37 12.03
N LEU A 696 9.75 -4.70 10.78
CA LEU A 696 10.09 -6.06 10.38
C LEU A 696 11.28 -6.60 11.16
N LEU A 697 12.37 -5.83 11.28
CA LEU A 697 13.55 -6.21 12.02
C LEU A 697 13.21 -6.51 13.50
N LYS A 698 12.44 -5.64 14.14
CA LYS A 698 12.03 -5.82 15.53
C LYS A 698 11.09 -7.03 15.72
N ALA A 699 10.13 -7.24 14.82
CA ALA A 699 9.24 -8.41 14.84
C ALA A 699 9.98 -9.73 14.58
N SER A 700 11.12 -9.68 13.85
CA SER A 700 11.95 -10.85 13.49
C SER A 700 12.93 -11.26 14.60
N ARG A 701 12.88 -10.66 15.77
CA ARG A 701 13.70 -11.05 16.92
C ARG A 701 13.53 -12.53 17.29
N SER A 702 12.37 -13.11 17.02
CA SER A 702 12.09 -14.54 17.21
C SER A 702 13.06 -15.49 16.49
N LEU A 703 13.81 -14.99 15.51
CA LEU A 703 14.84 -15.77 14.81
C LEU A 703 16.10 -16.04 15.63
N VAL A 704 16.37 -15.22 16.66
CA VAL A 704 17.63 -15.25 17.43
C VAL A 704 17.43 -15.32 18.94
N SER A 705 16.20 -15.14 19.42
CA SER A 705 15.89 -15.19 20.86
C SER A 705 14.44 -15.64 21.08
N ASP A 706 14.17 -16.23 22.25
CA ASP A 706 12.83 -16.58 22.64
C ASP A 706 11.90 -15.37 22.69
N THR A 707 10.70 -15.50 22.16
CA THR A 707 9.67 -14.49 22.19
C THR A 707 8.72 -14.70 23.35
N ARG A 708 8.38 -13.63 24.05
CA ARG A 708 7.36 -13.67 25.10
C ARG A 708 6.03 -14.06 24.47
N GLN A 709 5.48 -15.19 24.89
CA GLN A 709 4.17 -15.62 24.50
C GLN A 709 3.09 -14.74 25.15
N VAL A 710 1.98 -14.58 24.45
CA VAL A 710 0.80 -13.92 24.99
C VAL A 710 0.21 -14.77 26.11
N GLU A 711 -0.23 -14.16 27.18
CA GLU A 711 -0.89 -14.88 28.27
C GLU A 711 -2.15 -15.59 27.77
N PRO A 712 -2.32 -16.90 28.06
CA PRO A 712 -3.50 -17.66 27.59
C PRO A 712 -4.82 -17.00 27.98
N ALA A 713 -4.89 -16.39 29.16
CA ALA A 713 -6.08 -15.66 29.63
C ALA A 713 -6.48 -14.52 28.68
N TYR A 714 -5.49 -13.82 28.06
CA TYR A 714 -5.78 -12.75 27.10
C TYR A 714 -6.40 -13.29 25.81
N LEU A 715 -5.98 -14.48 25.37
CA LEU A 715 -6.55 -15.13 24.18
C LEU A 715 -8.02 -15.53 24.42
N ASP A 716 -8.33 -16.07 25.61
CA ASP A 716 -9.69 -16.44 25.99
C ASP A 716 -10.60 -15.20 26.11
N ILE A 717 -10.09 -14.11 26.70
CA ILE A 717 -10.82 -12.84 26.78
C ILE A 717 -11.11 -12.32 25.38
N MET A 718 -10.12 -12.31 24.52
CA MET A 718 -10.26 -11.81 23.15
C MET A 718 -11.27 -12.64 22.35
N HIS A 719 -11.28 -13.95 22.55
CA HIS A 719 -12.27 -14.82 21.93
C HIS A 719 -13.71 -14.48 22.37
N GLN A 720 -13.92 -14.23 23.66
CA GLN A 720 -15.22 -13.83 24.19
C GLN A 720 -15.66 -12.45 23.66
N LEU A 721 -14.75 -11.46 23.68
CA LEU A 721 -15.01 -10.13 23.12
C LEU A 721 -15.40 -10.20 21.64
N THR A 722 -14.66 -11.00 20.87
CA THR A 722 -14.91 -11.17 19.43
C THR A 722 -16.28 -11.77 19.17
N LYS A 723 -16.64 -12.84 19.87
CA LYS A 723 -17.94 -13.49 19.71
C LYS A 723 -19.11 -12.52 19.97
N THR A 724 -19.01 -11.70 21.00
CA THR A 724 -20.03 -10.69 21.32
C THR A 724 -20.07 -9.55 20.31
N GLY A 725 -18.90 -9.03 19.91
CA GLY A 725 -18.81 -7.94 18.96
C GLY A 725 -19.24 -8.32 17.55
N GLU A 726 -18.86 -9.49 17.07
CA GLU A 726 -19.32 -10.04 15.79
C GLU A 726 -20.84 -10.23 15.78
N ALA A 727 -21.40 -10.83 16.83
CA ALA A 727 -22.84 -11.00 16.95
C ALA A 727 -23.59 -9.66 16.92
N SER A 728 -23.06 -8.63 17.59
CA SER A 728 -23.61 -7.27 17.56
C SER A 728 -23.57 -6.68 16.15
N TYR A 729 -22.43 -6.81 15.45
CA TYR A 729 -22.26 -6.29 14.10
C TYR A 729 -23.17 -7.00 13.09
N ARG A 730 -23.23 -8.35 13.12
CA ARG A 730 -24.09 -9.13 12.22
C ARG A 730 -25.56 -8.87 12.50
N LYS A 731 -25.96 -8.76 13.76
CA LYS A 731 -27.33 -8.38 14.11
C LYS A 731 -27.77 -7.08 13.44
N LEU A 732 -26.90 -6.06 13.43
CA LEU A 732 -27.20 -4.82 12.72
C LEU A 732 -27.25 -5.03 11.21
N THR A 733 -26.21 -5.65 10.65
CA THR A 733 -25.97 -5.64 9.18
C THR A 733 -26.74 -6.72 8.42
N GLU A 734 -27.23 -7.76 9.10
CA GLU A 734 -27.87 -8.93 8.49
C GLU A 734 -29.31 -9.15 9.01
N ASP A 735 -29.52 -9.02 10.33
CA ASP A 735 -30.82 -9.34 10.94
C ASP A 735 -31.73 -8.11 11.09
N THR A 736 -31.20 -6.88 11.09
CA THR A 736 -32.01 -5.68 11.29
C THR A 736 -32.69 -5.29 9.98
N ALA A 737 -34.02 -5.38 9.94
CA ALA A 737 -34.81 -5.01 8.78
C ALA A 737 -34.57 -3.56 8.36
N GLY A 738 -34.41 -3.31 7.06
CA GLY A 738 -34.19 -1.98 6.50
C GLY A 738 -32.76 -1.46 6.59
N PHE A 739 -31.80 -2.21 7.15
CA PHE A 739 -30.41 -1.76 7.25
C PHE A 739 -29.77 -1.52 5.87
N LEU A 740 -29.99 -2.39 4.91
CA LEU A 740 -29.44 -2.19 3.56
C LEU A 740 -30.10 -1.01 2.83
N ASP A 741 -31.40 -0.79 3.04
CA ASP A 741 -32.07 0.42 2.50
C ASP A 741 -31.47 1.67 3.12
N TYR A 742 -31.28 1.70 4.44
CA TYR A 742 -30.57 2.78 5.12
C TYR A 742 -29.19 3.01 4.52
N PHE A 743 -28.37 1.96 4.32
CA PHE A 743 -27.05 2.07 3.71
C PHE A 743 -27.10 2.73 2.32
N TYR A 744 -27.98 2.27 1.44
CA TYR A 744 -28.07 2.79 0.07
C TYR A 744 -28.66 4.21 0.01
N GLU A 745 -29.50 4.58 0.95
CA GLU A 745 -30.13 5.91 1.00
C GLU A 745 -29.24 6.95 1.68
N VAL A 746 -28.56 6.56 2.74
CA VAL A 746 -27.68 7.44 3.54
C VAL A 746 -26.31 7.63 2.90
N CYS A 747 -25.75 6.58 2.30
CA CYS A 747 -24.41 6.61 1.73
C CYS A 747 -24.43 6.86 0.21
N PRO A 748 -23.43 7.56 -0.36
CA PRO A 748 -23.33 7.79 -1.80
C PRO A 748 -22.72 6.58 -2.55
N VAL A 749 -23.11 5.34 -2.19
CA VAL A 749 -22.50 4.11 -2.75
C VAL A 749 -22.76 3.99 -4.25
N THR A 750 -23.94 4.38 -4.72
CA THR A 750 -24.31 4.36 -6.15
C THR A 750 -23.50 5.41 -6.91
N GLU A 751 -23.37 6.59 -6.35
CA GLU A 751 -22.65 7.73 -6.95
C GLU A 751 -21.14 7.49 -6.98
N ILE A 752 -20.58 6.81 -5.99
CA ILE A 752 -19.19 6.34 -6.01
C ILE A 752 -18.96 5.44 -7.24
N GLY A 753 -19.93 4.60 -7.58
CA GLY A 753 -19.87 3.75 -8.77
C GLY A 753 -19.80 4.49 -10.10
N MET A 754 -20.24 5.75 -10.13
CA MET A 754 -20.23 6.61 -11.32
C MET A 754 -18.90 7.36 -11.52
N MET A 755 -18.01 7.34 -10.54
CA MET A 755 -16.73 8.05 -10.62
C MET A 755 -15.76 7.37 -11.60
N ASN A 756 -15.04 8.17 -12.38
CA ASN A 756 -13.99 7.71 -13.30
C ASN A 756 -12.64 7.49 -12.56
N ILE A 757 -12.63 6.57 -11.58
CA ILE A 757 -11.48 6.41 -10.69
C ILE A 757 -10.56 5.26 -11.13
N GLY A 758 -11.11 4.11 -11.50
CA GLY A 758 -10.33 2.94 -11.89
C GLY A 758 -10.98 2.14 -13.03
N SER A 759 -10.22 1.21 -13.60
CA SER A 759 -10.70 0.34 -14.68
C SER A 759 -11.74 -0.68 -14.20
N ARG A 760 -11.65 -1.11 -12.92
CA ARG A 760 -12.48 -2.15 -12.30
C ARG A 760 -13.92 -1.67 -12.06
N PRO A 761 -14.95 -2.51 -12.31
CA PRO A 761 -16.34 -2.20 -11.94
C PRO A 761 -16.53 -2.07 -10.42
N SER A 762 -17.41 -1.17 -9.98
CA SER A 762 -17.68 -0.90 -8.55
C SER A 762 -18.50 -1.98 -7.84
N HIS A 763 -19.37 -2.68 -8.56
CA HIS A 763 -20.21 -3.76 -8.04
C HIS A 763 -19.87 -5.09 -8.73
N ARG A 764 -20.05 -6.20 -8.01
CA ARG A 764 -19.86 -7.56 -8.57
C ARG A 764 -20.98 -7.92 -9.54
N LYS A 765 -22.23 -7.54 -9.20
CA LYS A 765 -23.41 -7.74 -10.06
C LYS A 765 -24.21 -6.44 -10.17
N ALA A 766 -24.51 -6.01 -11.38
CA ALA A 766 -25.31 -4.83 -11.62
C ALA A 766 -26.75 -5.06 -11.11
N GLY A 767 -27.31 -4.10 -10.37
CA GLY A 767 -28.69 -4.12 -9.85
C GLY A 767 -28.91 -4.96 -8.57
N ASP A 768 -27.91 -5.70 -8.09
CA ASP A 768 -28.01 -6.44 -6.83
C ASP A 768 -27.63 -5.52 -5.65
N ARG A 769 -28.60 -5.31 -4.74
CA ARG A 769 -28.45 -4.49 -3.53
C ARG A 769 -28.08 -5.29 -2.29
N SER A 770 -27.71 -6.58 -2.42
CA SER A 770 -27.26 -7.39 -1.29
C SER A 770 -25.91 -6.92 -0.74
N LYS A 771 -25.65 -7.19 0.55
CA LYS A 771 -24.34 -6.94 1.20
C LYS A 771 -23.20 -7.60 0.43
N SER A 772 -23.43 -8.82 -0.12
CA SER A 772 -22.42 -9.59 -0.88
C SER A 772 -22.06 -8.96 -2.20
N SER A 773 -22.97 -8.24 -2.87
CA SER A 773 -22.71 -7.56 -4.15
C SER A 773 -21.85 -6.31 -4.00
N VAL A 774 -21.89 -5.64 -2.85
CA VAL A 774 -21.08 -4.46 -2.56
C VAL A 774 -19.64 -4.89 -2.30
N ARG A 775 -18.68 -4.36 -3.05
CA ARG A 775 -17.26 -4.61 -2.79
C ARG A 775 -16.83 -4.02 -1.45
N ALA A 776 -15.88 -4.67 -0.75
CA ALA A 776 -15.41 -4.24 0.57
C ALA A 776 -14.89 -2.79 0.58
N ILE A 777 -14.22 -2.36 -0.48
CA ILE A 777 -13.76 -0.97 -0.63
C ILE A 777 -14.96 -0.02 -0.70
N GLY A 778 -15.93 -0.31 -1.54
CA GLY A 778 -17.16 0.47 -1.68
C GLY A 778 -17.95 0.55 -0.36
N TRP A 779 -17.98 -0.54 0.40
CA TRP A 779 -18.60 -0.59 1.72
C TRP A 779 -17.96 0.39 2.71
N VAL A 780 -16.65 0.26 2.95
CA VAL A 780 -15.92 1.09 3.92
C VAL A 780 -15.89 2.56 3.48
N PHE A 781 -15.70 2.80 2.18
CA PHE A 781 -15.63 4.15 1.62
C PHE A 781 -16.96 4.89 1.75
N SER A 782 -18.08 4.22 1.49
CA SER A 782 -19.42 4.80 1.59
C SER A 782 -19.75 5.22 3.03
N TRP A 783 -19.46 4.37 4.02
CA TRP A 783 -19.63 4.69 5.43
C TRP A 783 -18.75 5.85 5.91
N ALA A 784 -17.57 6.01 5.31
CA ALA A 784 -16.71 7.14 5.58
C ALA A 784 -17.29 8.46 5.03
N GLN A 785 -17.84 8.45 3.81
CA GLN A 785 -18.47 9.61 3.19
C GLN A 785 -19.62 10.18 4.03
N SER A 786 -20.46 9.31 4.57
CA SER A 786 -21.59 9.70 5.44
C SER A 786 -21.21 9.93 6.90
N ARG A 787 -19.88 9.96 7.23
CA ARG A 787 -19.31 10.21 8.56
C ARG A 787 -19.71 9.20 9.64
N HIS A 788 -20.15 7.99 9.27
CA HIS A 788 -20.42 6.90 10.21
C HIS A 788 -19.16 6.10 10.53
N THR A 789 -18.31 5.80 9.56
CA THR A 789 -17.12 4.92 9.67
C THR A 789 -17.42 3.57 10.34
N LEU A 790 -18.65 3.11 10.21
CA LEU A 790 -19.30 2.05 10.99
C LEU A 790 -18.50 0.74 11.13
N PRO A 791 -17.92 0.13 10.06
CA PRO A 791 -17.24 -1.17 10.16
C PRO A 791 -16.01 -1.16 11.07
N ALA A 792 -15.45 0.02 11.35
CA ALA A 792 -14.18 0.18 12.04
C ALA A 792 -14.31 0.35 13.57
N TRP A 793 -15.54 0.31 14.10
CA TRP A 793 -15.75 0.47 15.54
C TRP A 793 -17.02 -0.22 16.07
N TYR A 794 -18.03 -0.50 15.24
CA TYR A 794 -19.32 -1.05 15.70
C TYR A 794 -19.16 -2.43 16.33
N GLY A 795 -19.79 -2.61 17.49
CA GLY A 795 -19.77 -3.86 18.27
C GLY A 795 -18.65 -3.94 19.32
N ILE A 796 -17.67 -3.03 19.29
CA ILE A 796 -16.58 -3.03 20.28
C ILE A 796 -17.09 -2.58 21.65
N GLY A 797 -17.92 -1.53 21.72
CA GLY A 797 -18.50 -1.02 22.96
C GLY A 797 -19.34 -2.08 23.66
N THR A 798 -20.23 -2.71 22.91
CA THR A 798 -21.05 -3.81 23.41
C THR A 798 -20.20 -4.99 23.89
N ALA A 799 -19.13 -5.35 23.19
CA ALA A 799 -18.25 -6.43 23.59
C ALA A 799 -17.51 -6.13 24.90
N LEU A 800 -16.91 -4.95 25.02
CA LEU A 800 -16.19 -4.53 26.23
C LEU A 800 -17.13 -4.45 27.45
N GLU A 801 -18.27 -3.75 27.32
CA GLU A 801 -19.26 -3.62 28.39
C GLU A 801 -19.78 -4.96 28.87
N SER A 802 -20.16 -5.85 27.94
CA SER A 802 -20.69 -7.18 28.28
C SER A 802 -19.68 -8.05 28.98
N TRP A 803 -18.37 -7.86 28.71
CA TRP A 803 -17.34 -8.67 29.31
C TRP A 803 -17.00 -8.24 30.74
N HIS A 804 -16.77 -6.96 30.98
CA HIS A 804 -16.38 -6.50 32.32
C HIS A 804 -17.58 -6.23 33.24
N GLN A 805 -18.77 -5.92 32.74
CA GLN A 805 -20.00 -5.75 33.51
C GLN A 805 -19.84 -4.82 34.73
N ASN A 806 -19.09 -3.73 34.59
CA ASN A 806 -18.69 -2.81 35.67
C ASN A 806 -17.88 -3.45 36.82
N ASP A 807 -17.24 -4.59 36.58
CA ASP A 807 -16.31 -5.23 37.50
C ASP A 807 -14.92 -4.60 37.31
N GLU A 808 -14.42 -3.92 38.35
CA GLU A 808 -13.14 -3.20 38.31
C GLU A 808 -11.94 -4.14 38.15
N ASP A 809 -11.98 -5.36 38.65
CA ASP A 809 -10.90 -6.33 38.49
C ASP A 809 -10.79 -6.79 37.02
N LYS A 810 -11.92 -7.03 36.37
CA LYS A 810 -11.94 -7.32 34.93
C LYS A 810 -11.49 -6.12 34.10
N LEU A 811 -11.93 -4.93 34.45
CA LEU A 811 -11.49 -3.71 33.78
C LEU A 811 -9.97 -3.50 33.90
N ALA A 812 -9.40 -3.78 35.09
CA ALA A 812 -7.95 -3.74 35.31
C ALA A 812 -7.20 -4.73 34.40
N ILE A 813 -7.77 -5.92 34.12
CA ILE A 813 -7.20 -6.88 33.18
C ILE A 813 -7.18 -6.29 31.75
N LEU A 814 -8.27 -5.69 31.27
CA LEU A 814 -8.30 -5.04 29.95
C LEU A 814 -7.27 -3.91 29.83
N ARG A 815 -7.12 -3.07 30.86
CA ARG A 815 -6.08 -2.05 30.96
C ARG A 815 -4.68 -2.63 30.88
N GLN A 816 -4.47 -3.77 31.54
CA GLN A 816 -3.20 -4.49 31.47
C GLN A 816 -2.94 -5.07 30.06
N MET A 817 -3.96 -5.61 29.39
CA MET A 817 -3.88 -6.07 28.01
C MET A 817 -3.43 -4.93 27.07
N VAL A 818 -3.98 -3.72 27.20
CA VAL A 818 -3.54 -2.55 26.41
C VAL A 818 -2.04 -2.28 26.62
N LYS A 819 -1.56 -2.34 27.87
CA LYS A 819 -0.15 -2.04 28.19
C LYS A 819 0.80 -3.12 27.71
N GLN A 820 0.40 -4.38 27.75
CA GLN A 820 1.29 -5.53 27.55
C GLN A 820 1.17 -6.20 26.18
N TRP A 821 0.03 -6.06 25.50
CA TRP A 821 -0.24 -6.78 24.26
C TRP A 821 -0.38 -5.83 23.05
N PRO A 822 0.64 -5.77 22.18
CA PRO A 822 0.64 -4.86 21.03
C PRO A 822 -0.57 -4.99 20.10
N PHE A 823 -1.08 -6.21 19.90
CA PHE A 823 -2.28 -6.45 19.09
C PHE A 823 -3.51 -5.71 19.65
N PHE A 824 -3.81 -5.89 20.94
CA PHE A 824 -4.99 -5.28 21.57
C PHE A 824 -4.85 -3.75 21.63
N ARG A 825 -3.65 -3.24 21.93
CA ARG A 825 -3.35 -1.81 21.88
C ARG A 825 -3.56 -1.24 20.47
N ALA A 826 -3.06 -1.89 19.41
CA ALA A 826 -3.22 -1.44 18.04
C ALA A 826 -4.70 -1.45 17.59
N LEU A 827 -5.45 -2.46 18.00
CA LEU A 827 -6.90 -2.54 17.75
C LEU A 827 -7.63 -1.34 18.35
N LEU A 828 -7.40 -1.03 19.63
CA LEU A 828 -8.06 0.10 20.30
C LEU A 828 -7.56 1.46 19.80
N SER A 829 -6.29 1.60 19.45
CA SER A 829 -5.74 2.82 18.83
C SER A 829 -6.41 3.08 17.46
N ASN A 830 -6.57 2.06 16.64
CA ASN A 830 -7.27 2.16 15.36
C ASN A 830 -8.76 2.49 15.56
N THR A 831 -9.40 1.91 16.57
CA THR A 831 -10.79 2.23 16.93
C THR A 831 -10.94 3.70 17.33
N GLN A 832 -10.04 4.23 18.15
CA GLN A 832 -10.03 5.65 18.52
C GLN A 832 -9.92 6.57 17.29
N MET A 833 -9.07 6.22 16.31
CA MET A 833 -8.94 6.98 15.08
C MET A 833 -10.23 6.94 14.24
N ALA A 834 -10.90 5.78 14.18
CA ALA A 834 -12.18 5.63 13.48
C ALA A 834 -13.29 6.45 14.13
N LEU A 835 -13.39 6.41 15.46
CA LEU A 835 -14.32 7.20 16.25
C LEU A 835 -14.08 8.71 16.08
N THR A 836 -12.81 9.15 16.02
CA THR A 836 -12.45 10.56 15.78
C THR A 836 -12.86 11.03 14.38
N LYS A 837 -12.86 10.14 13.38
CA LYS A 837 -13.31 10.45 12.02
C LYS A 837 -14.83 10.39 11.86
N ALA A 838 -15.53 9.65 12.70
CA ALA A 838 -16.99 9.65 12.74
C ALA A 838 -17.52 10.99 13.27
N ASP A 839 -18.73 11.37 12.85
CA ASP A 839 -19.41 12.55 13.35
C ASP A 839 -20.92 12.29 13.36
N MET A 840 -21.45 11.97 14.53
CA MET A 840 -22.87 11.60 14.67
C MET A 840 -23.82 12.78 14.40
N LYS A 841 -23.37 14.04 14.52
CA LYS A 841 -24.17 15.20 14.14
C LYS A 841 -24.35 15.28 12.62
N ILE A 842 -23.28 15.04 11.87
CA ILE A 842 -23.32 14.99 10.41
C ILE A 842 -24.04 13.72 9.94
N ALA A 843 -23.75 12.56 10.53
CA ALA A 843 -24.39 11.28 10.23
C ALA A 843 -25.92 11.34 10.37
N ARG A 844 -26.44 12.03 11.40
CA ARG A 844 -27.88 12.28 11.55
C ARG A 844 -28.47 13.05 10.36
N ARG A 845 -27.70 13.95 9.75
CA ARG A 845 -28.16 14.69 8.56
C ARG A 845 -28.22 13.82 7.32
N TYR A 846 -27.28 12.88 7.18
CA TYR A 846 -27.38 11.87 6.15
C TYR A 846 -28.55 10.91 6.39
N ALA A 847 -28.84 10.54 7.64
CA ALA A 847 -29.99 9.70 7.98
C ALA A 847 -31.34 10.31 7.56
N ALA A 848 -31.41 11.64 7.53
CA ALA A 848 -32.59 12.36 7.02
C ALA A 848 -32.80 12.23 5.49
N LEU A 849 -31.90 11.59 4.76
CA LEU A 849 -32.08 11.25 3.34
C LEU A 849 -32.98 10.01 3.14
N CYS A 850 -33.26 9.25 4.20
CA CYS A 850 -34.11 8.06 4.11
C CYS A 850 -35.52 8.42 3.67
N GLN A 851 -36.07 7.64 2.75
CA GLN A 851 -37.44 7.80 2.26
C GLN A 851 -38.44 7.59 3.39
N ASP A 852 -38.23 6.56 4.20
CA ASP A 852 -38.94 6.37 5.47
C ASP A 852 -38.16 7.08 6.60
N ALA A 853 -38.58 8.30 6.92
CA ALA A 853 -37.94 9.12 7.96
C ALA A 853 -37.96 8.48 9.35
N PHE A 854 -38.98 7.68 9.67
CA PHE A 854 -39.08 7.00 10.96
C PHE A 854 -38.07 5.86 11.06
N GLN A 855 -38.01 5.01 10.02
CA GLN A 855 -37.05 3.92 9.94
C GLN A 855 -35.60 4.45 9.91
N GLY A 856 -35.35 5.53 9.13
CA GLY A 856 -34.07 6.20 9.07
C GLY A 856 -33.60 6.71 10.45
N GLN A 857 -34.50 7.32 11.20
CA GLN A 857 -34.21 7.82 12.55
C GLN A 857 -33.96 6.66 13.53
N GLN A 858 -34.76 5.60 13.50
CA GLN A 858 -34.54 4.42 14.37
C GLN A 858 -33.20 3.76 14.10
N MET A 859 -32.84 3.58 12.83
CA MET A 859 -31.54 3.00 12.44
C MET A 859 -30.38 3.87 12.92
N PHE A 860 -30.50 5.18 12.73
CA PHE A 860 -29.49 6.12 13.22
C PHE A 860 -29.33 6.06 14.76
N GLU A 861 -30.43 5.96 15.50
CA GLU A 861 -30.37 5.89 16.97
C GLU A 861 -29.66 4.63 17.45
N LEU A 862 -29.92 3.47 16.85
CA LEU A 862 -29.19 2.23 17.14
C LEU A 862 -27.66 2.38 16.90
N ILE A 863 -27.28 3.02 15.79
CA ILE A 863 -25.88 3.27 15.47
C ILE A 863 -25.25 4.27 16.44
N ALA A 864 -25.97 5.35 16.77
CA ALA A 864 -25.48 6.39 17.67
C ALA A 864 -25.35 5.89 19.12
N GLU A 865 -26.24 5.03 19.59
CA GLU A 865 -26.13 4.39 20.90
C GLU A 865 -24.83 3.56 21.00
N GLU A 866 -24.58 2.71 20.02
CA GLU A 866 -23.35 1.91 20.00
C GLU A 866 -22.09 2.79 19.84
N TYR A 867 -22.17 3.91 19.09
CA TYR A 867 -21.07 4.86 19.00
C TYR A 867 -20.68 5.44 20.36
N HIS A 868 -21.66 5.94 21.13
CA HIS A 868 -21.40 6.51 22.45
C HIS A 868 -20.89 5.45 23.43
N LYS A 869 -21.50 4.26 23.40
CA LYS A 869 -21.04 3.14 24.19
C LYS A 869 -19.58 2.76 23.85
N THR A 870 -19.25 2.66 22.58
CA THR A 870 -17.87 2.35 22.13
C THR A 870 -16.89 3.44 22.57
N LEU A 871 -17.27 4.71 22.44
CA LEU A 871 -16.48 5.85 22.90
C LEU A 871 -16.16 5.74 24.40
N ASP A 872 -17.18 5.55 25.22
CA ASP A 872 -17.04 5.52 26.67
C ASP A 872 -16.20 4.30 27.12
N GLN A 873 -16.47 3.14 26.55
CA GLN A 873 -15.76 1.90 26.90
C GLN A 873 -14.28 1.93 26.46
N VAL A 874 -14.01 2.43 25.27
CA VAL A 874 -12.62 2.54 24.78
C VAL A 874 -11.84 3.52 25.64
N LEU A 875 -12.37 4.70 25.94
CA LEU A 875 -11.70 5.68 26.81
C LEU A 875 -11.44 5.13 28.21
N ASN A 876 -12.39 4.39 28.77
CA ASN A 876 -12.23 3.74 30.08
C ASN A 876 -11.11 2.69 30.09
N VAL A 877 -11.04 1.86 29.04
CA VAL A 877 -10.03 0.79 28.93
C VAL A 877 -8.63 1.34 28.64
N VAL A 878 -8.51 2.42 27.84
CA VAL A 878 -7.21 3.05 27.55
C VAL A 878 -6.78 4.06 28.62
N GLU A 879 -7.60 4.32 29.66
CA GLU A 879 -7.33 5.28 30.74
C GLU A 879 -7.08 6.71 30.20
N ALA A 880 -7.92 7.18 29.27
CA ALA A 880 -7.76 8.48 28.63
C ALA A 880 -9.05 9.33 28.72
N ASP A 881 -8.89 10.65 28.87
CA ASP A 881 -10.01 11.62 28.93
C ASP A 881 -10.52 12.00 27.53
N LYS A 882 -9.76 11.71 26.48
CA LYS A 882 -10.07 12.05 25.09
C LYS A 882 -9.47 11.03 24.12
N LEU A 883 -10.13 10.89 22.98
CA LEU A 883 -9.63 10.02 21.90
C LEU A 883 -8.25 10.49 21.43
N MET A 884 -7.40 9.51 21.08
CA MET A 884 -6.06 9.72 20.53
C MET A 884 -5.13 10.57 21.41
N ALA A 885 -5.26 10.46 22.73
CA ALA A 885 -4.40 11.15 23.69
C ALA A 885 -2.91 10.77 23.51
N GLU A 886 -2.64 9.55 23.07
CA GLU A 886 -1.28 9.05 22.79
C GLU A 886 -0.68 9.60 21.47
N THR A 887 -1.51 10.12 20.57
CA THR A 887 -1.11 10.70 19.28
C THR A 887 -1.69 12.11 19.09
N PRO A 888 -1.29 13.09 19.92
CA PRO A 888 -1.90 14.41 19.95
C PRO A 888 -1.74 15.19 18.65
N GLU A 889 -0.64 14.99 17.92
CA GLU A 889 -0.41 15.62 16.61
C GLU A 889 -1.44 15.16 15.57
N LEU A 890 -1.71 13.85 15.51
CA LEU A 890 -2.70 13.29 14.59
C LEU A 890 -4.12 13.70 14.99
N HIS A 891 -4.44 13.72 16.28
CA HIS A 891 -5.71 14.24 16.79
C HIS A 891 -5.93 15.69 16.35
N MET A 892 -4.93 16.56 16.54
CA MET A 892 -5.02 17.97 16.13
C MET A 892 -5.15 18.12 14.61
N SER A 893 -4.44 17.31 13.83
CA SER A 893 -4.55 17.29 12.36
C SER A 893 -6.00 17.00 11.93
N LEU A 894 -6.64 15.98 12.49
CA LEU A 894 -8.02 15.61 12.17
C LEU A 894 -9.00 16.72 12.58
N ARG A 895 -8.91 17.25 13.80
CA ARG A 895 -9.81 18.31 14.29
C ARG A 895 -9.73 19.62 13.51
N ARG A 896 -8.57 19.97 12.97
CA ARG A 896 -8.42 21.15 12.12
C ARG A 896 -9.19 21.05 10.81
N ARG A 897 -9.46 19.84 10.34
CA ARG A 897 -10.14 19.58 9.08
C ARG A 897 -11.65 19.66 9.19
N GLU A 898 -12.19 19.39 10.37
CA GLU A 898 -13.63 19.32 10.60
C GLU A 898 -14.40 20.56 10.13
N PRO A 899 -14.01 21.81 10.48
CA PRO A 899 -14.74 23.00 10.06
C PRO A 899 -14.77 23.24 8.55
N TYR A 900 -13.88 22.59 7.81
CA TYR A 900 -13.79 22.67 6.35
C TYR A 900 -14.47 21.46 5.68
N LEU A 901 -14.57 20.32 6.40
CA LEU A 901 -15.33 19.16 5.96
C LEU A 901 -16.83 19.37 6.06
N ASP A 902 -17.28 20.04 7.11
CA ASP A 902 -18.70 20.28 7.37
C ASP A 902 -19.42 20.91 6.16
N PRO A 903 -18.97 22.05 5.60
CA PRO A 903 -19.65 22.63 4.43
C PRO A 903 -19.74 21.66 3.28
N ILE A 904 -18.72 20.83 3.03
CA ILE A 904 -18.74 19.85 1.95
C ILE A 904 -19.73 18.71 2.23
N ASN A 905 -19.81 18.22 3.47
CA ASN A 905 -20.82 17.22 3.85
C ASN A 905 -22.24 17.77 3.66
N TYR A 906 -22.52 19.01 4.08
CA TYR A 906 -23.83 19.62 3.88
C TYR A 906 -24.15 19.86 2.39
N ILE A 907 -23.17 20.29 1.60
CA ILE A 907 -23.31 20.40 0.14
C ILE A 907 -23.60 19.02 -0.46
N GLN A 908 -22.89 17.97 -0.04
CA GLN A 908 -23.13 16.61 -0.54
C GLN A 908 -24.55 16.14 -0.22
N ILE A 909 -25.04 16.34 1.00
CA ILE A 909 -26.40 15.99 1.40
C ILE A 909 -27.43 16.69 0.51
N MET A 910 -27.29 18.01 0.30
CA MET A 910 -28.14 18.79 -0.58
C MET A 910 -28.11 18.28 -2.03
N LEU A 911 -26.92 17.95 -2.53
CA LEU A 911 -26.76 17.46 -3.90
C LEU A 911 -27.32 16.04 -4.08
N LEU A 912 -27.18 15.17 -3.05
CA LEU A 912 -27.82 13.85 -3.03
C LEU A 912 -29.33 13.95 -3.12
N GLN A 913 -29.95 14.87 -2.34
CA GLN A 913 -31.38 15.13 -2.42
C GLN A 913 -31.80 15.56 -3.81
N ARG A 914 -31.13 16.55 -4.42
CA ARG A 914 -31.43 17.05 -5.76
C ARG A 914 -31.22 16.01 -6.86
N TYR A 915 -30.12 15.24 -6.77
CA TYR A 915 -29.78 14.23 -7.78
C TYR A 915 -30.72 13.01 -7.74
N ARG A 916 -31.15 12.61 -6.54
CA ARG A 916 -32.02 11.44 -6.33
C ARG A 916 -33.52 11.77 -6.44
N ASP A 917 -33.87 13.02 -6.56
CA ASP A 917 -35.29 13.45 -6.67
C ASP A 917 -35.87 13.02 -8.02
N THR A 918 -36.70 11.98 -8.00
CA THR A 918 -37.38 11.45 -9.18
C THR A 918 -38.62 12.27 -9.60
N SER A 919 -38.99 13.31 -8.84
CA SER A 919 -40.09 14.20 -9.19
C SER A 919 -39.74 15.25 -10.24
N VAL A 920 -38.44 15.47 -10.50
CA VAL A 920 -37.92 16.37 -11.53
C VAL A 920 -37.40 15.56 -12.73
N ASP A 921 -37.30 16.22 -13.90
CA ASP A 921 -36.82 15.57 -15.10
C ASP A 921 -35.32 15.13 -15.01
N GLU A 922 -34.92 14.21 -15.91
CA GLU A 922 -33.57 13.65 -15.90
C GLU A 922 -32.50 14.72 -16.17
N ALA A 923 -32.77 15.69 -17.03
CA ALA A 923 -31.80 16.75 -17.37
C ALA A 923 -31.52 17.65 -16.16
N GLU A 924 -32.55 17.99 -15.36
CA GLU A 924 -32.37 18.74 -14.13
C GLU A 924 -31.57 17.93 -13.09
N ARG A 925 -31.81 16.62 -12.96
CA ARG A 925 -31.04 15.76 -12.06
C ARG A 925 -29.58 15.63 -12.49
N GLU A 926 -29.31 15.35 -13.77
CA GLU A 926 -27.96 15.17 -14.32
C GLU A 926 -27.08 16.43 -14.17
N ARG A 927 -27.68 17.60 -14.10
CA ARG A 927 -27.01 18.86 -13.81
C ARG A 927 -26.24 18.83 -12.48
N TRP A 928 -26.75 18.12 -11.48
CA TRP A 928 -26.14 18.03 -10.14
C TRP A 928 -25.11 16.90 -10.00
N ARG A 929 -24.96 16.02 -10.99
CA ARG A 929 -24.04 14.89 -10.94
C ARG A 929 -22.58 15.28 -10.79
N ASP A 930 -22.06 16.18 -11.64
CA ASP A 930 -20.65 16.58 -11.57
C ASP A 930 -20.29 17.28 -10.25
N PRO A 931 -21.06 18.26 -9.72
CA PRO A 931 -20.79 18.79 -8.37
C PRO A 931 -20.83 17.72 -7.28
N LEU A 932 -21.78 16.79 -7.35
CA LEU A 932 -21.90 15.69 -6.39
C LEU A 932 -20.66 14.79 -6.35
N LEU A 933 -20.18 14.35 -7.51
CA LEU A 933 -18.98 13.52 -7.60
C LEU A 933 -17.72 14.26 -7.09
N ARG A 934 -17.65 15.58 -7.28
CA ARG A 934 -16.56 16.40 -6.72
C ARG A 934 -16.59 16.45 -5.19
N THR A 935 -17.76 16.43 -4.54
CA THR A 935 -17.85 16.37 -3.08
C THR A 935 -17.27 15.08 -2.53
N ILE A 936 -17.45 13.95 -3.22
CA ILE A 936 -16.89 12.65 -2.81
C ILE A 936 -15.36 12.73 -2.75
N SER A 937 -14.74 13.31 -3.77
CA SER A 937 -13.28 13.51 -3.82
C SER A 937 -12.80 14.48 -2.73
N ALA A 938 -13.54 15.57 -2.50
CA ALA A 938 -13.18 16.58 -1.50
C ALA A 938 -13.26 16.02 -0.06
N ILE A 939 -14.33 15.28 0.29
CA ILE A 939 -14.47 14.62 1.60
C ILE A 939 -13.35 13.60 1.79
N SER A 940 -13.03 12.81 0.77
CA SER A 940 -11.94 11.83 0.83
C SER A 940 -10.59 12.48 1.13
N ALA A 941 -10.27 13.57 0.44
CA ALA A 941 -9.05 14.34 0.66
C ALA A 941 -9.00 14.96 2.06
N GLY A 942 -10.13 15.50 2.54
CA GLY A 942 -10.27 16.10 3.86
C GLY A 942 -10.15 15.10 5.00
N MET A 943 -10.73 13.93 4.87
CA MET A 943 -10.68 12.85 5.87
C MET A 943 -9.37 12.03 5.79
N ARG A 944 -8.54 12.21 4.78
CA ARG A 944 -7.45 11.26 4.43
C ARG A 944 -7.99 9.82 4.38
N ASN A 945 -9.10 9.65 3.74
CA ASN A 945 -9.81 8.39 3.67
C ASN A 945 -10.42 8.23 2.28
N THR A 946 -9.70 7.53 1.43
CA THR A 946 -10.04 7.30 0.03
C THR A 946 -10.51 5.85 -0.24
N GLY A 947 -10.91 5.14 0.82
CA GLY A 947 -11.47 3.80 0.71
C GLY A 947 -10.83 2.73 1.59
#